data_827ff911a125e34a1e8f6d47bec4effc
#
_entry.id   827ff911a125e34a1e8f6d47bec4effc
#
_cell.length_a   1.000
_cell.length_b   1.000
_cell.length_c   1.000
_cell.angle_alpha   90.00
_cell.angle_beta   90.00
_cell.angle_gamma   90.00
#
_symmetry.space_group_name_H-M   'P 1'
#
loop_
_entity.id
_entity.type
_entity.pdbx_description
1 polymer ?
#
loop_
_entity_poly.entity_id
_entity_poly.type
_entity_poly.pdbx_seq_one_letter_code
_entity_poly.pdbx_strand_id
1 'polypeptide(L)'
;MPRWSKITLKVIGILIGLILIIFSALALYVNSNKESLLQTITQKLNKNLNGTLTIGSMEPTFLRGFPGVSIKLLKVTMRDSLWKNHQHTLLDAKELEVSVNTLSLLKGTVEIKKIGINDAAIYLFTDSNGYSNTAIFRKKDKTKKKDDSESSSPEIRKFTLNNVSFVVDNKKGHKLFQFEIYDLKGNIDCPLLGGWDAELKLKTLAKSLAFNTRRGSFIKDKLLEGPFKVSYNDNSGIVQVAPNTLNIGNDPFIIGAKFDTSKENTEFTINIETKNILWRDASALLAPNITAKLNMFDLKQPIHVYCTLGGNMGPGGDPSINVKALVKDNTLTTPGGVVDNCSFTGQFTNSYISGKGISDENSAIKLFNFKGSYAQIPFSIDTAFINNLNKPIATGIFKSQFEIAKLNNIIGEEMLKFGKGTANVKLAYRADIVDFQLTKPYVKGLVDIQNADVSYVPRKVNFKNTAISLNFTDHDLYIKNIRLQSGKSVVFMEGSVGNFLNLYYTDPEKILLNWKIRSPEIHLGEFIGFLGTRKPKAKKRTRQSNFSENLNELFEKSQVNMNIKVDKIYYSKFLATNANADLLLTENGIAIKNVSVKHSGGSVSLNGSIAQKGSTNNFKLNTVITNVDIKNFFYSFNNFGMKTLTSKNLKGYLFSTTNISGVISDKGNLLPNSLYGSIAFNLKKGALLSFDPIKNVGKFAFPFRDLDNITFTNLNGKFDVRGQKITINPMQINSSLLNMDIAGIYSMSTGTNITLDIPLRNPKKDADITDKDEKRARRMKGIVLHLLATDGEDGKIKIKLNRNRDKTK
;
A
#
# COMPACT_ATOMS: atom_id res chain seq x y z
N MET A 1 -35.12 69.31 -47.22
CA MET A 1 -35.90 68.91 -46.04
C MET A 1 -37.35 69.40 -46.23
N PRO A 2 -38.31 68.50 -46.17
CA PRO A 2 -39.74 68.86 -46.30
C PRO A 2 -40.16 69.79 -45.15
N ARG A 3 -41.11 70.66 -45.43
CA ARG A 3 -41.59 71.66 -44.45
C ARG A 3 -42.08 71.06 -43.11
N TRP A 4 -42.54 69.81 -43.14
CA TRP A 4 -42.96 69.08 -41.95
C TRP A 4 -41.82 68.74 -40.97
N SER A 5 -40.65 68.44 -41.50
CA SER A 5 -39.48 68.10 -40.63
C SER A 5 -38.94 69.33 -39.87
N LYS A 6 -39.09 70.54 -40.44
CA LYS A 6 -38.72 71.78 -39.76
C LYS A 6 -39.72 72.12 -38.61
N ILE A 7 -40.99 71.86 -38.80
CA ILE A 7 -42.05 72.07 -37.76
C ILE A 7 -41.90 71.08 -36.62
N THR A 8 -41.67 69.75 -36.90
CA THR A 8 -41.37 68.76 -35.91
C THR A 8 -40.10 69.03 -35.12
N LEU A 9 -39.05 69.51 -35.78
CA LEU A 9 -37.84 69.90 -35.07
C LEU A 9 -38.02 71.10 -34.12
N LYS A 10 -38.83 72.09 -34.52
CA LYS A 10 -39.19 73.26 -33.68
C LYS A 10 -40.04 72.83 -32.49
N VAL A 11 -41.01 71.93 -32.68
CA VAL A 11 -41.91 71.45 -31.64
C VAL A 11 -41.10 70.59 -30.63
N ILE A 12 -40.19 69.72 -31.14
CA ILE A 12 -39.30 68.94 -30.30
C ILE A 12 -38.32 69.89 -29.54
N GLY A 13 -37.83 70.91 -30.17
CA GLY A 13 -36.91 71.91 -29.53
C GLY A 13 -37.66 72.70 -28.41
N ILE A 14 -38.90 73.09 -28.64
CA ILE A 14 -39.74 73.77 -27.61
C ILE A 14 -40.04 72.80 -26.45
N LEU A 15 -40.38 71.53 -26.75
CA LEU A 15 -40.66 70.53 -25.75
C LEU A 15 -39.42 70.19 -24.91
N ILE A 16 -38.26 70.10 -25.51
CA ILE A 16 -36.97 69.96 -24.81
C ILE A 16 -36.66 71.20 -23.97
N GLY A 17 -36.87 72.36 -24.48
CA GLY A 17 -36.70 73.62 -23.74
C GLY A 17 -37.62 73.72 -22.50
N LEU A 18 -38.93 73.35 -22.64
CA LEU A 18 -39.85 73.32 -21.57
C LEU A 18 -39.50 72.26 -20.49
N ILE A 19 -39.06 71.12 -20.92
CA ILE A 19 -38.51 70.07 -20.02
C ILE A 19 -37.30 70.59 -19.23
N LEU A 20 -36.38 71.25 -19.90
CA LEU A 20 -35.19 71.83 -19.27
C LEU A 20 -35.55 72.96 -18.27
N ILE A 21 -36.54 73.77 -18.54
CA ILE A 21 -37.03 74.81 -17.62
C ILE A 21 -37.67 74.18 -16.39
N ILE A 22 -38.53 73.23 -16.58
CA ILE A 22 -39.17 72.49 -15.44
C ILE A 22 -38.07 71.79 -14.58
N PHE A 23 -37.12 71.19 -15.26
CA PHE A 23 -36.01 70.54 -14.59
C PHE A 23 -35.12 71.57 -13.81
N SER A 24 -34.83 72.73 -14.37
CA SER A 24 -34.08 73.76 -13.71
C SER A 24 -34.83 74.40 -12.53
N ALA A 25 -36.16 74.56 -12.67
CA ALA A 25 -36.99 75.02 -11.56
C ALA A 25 -37.08 74.03 -10.39
N LEU A 26 -37.15 72.74 -10.71
CA LEU A 26 -37.15 71.69 -9.73
C LEU A 26 -35.78 71.60 -9.02
N ALA A 27 -34.70 71.75 -9.76
CA ALA A 27 -33.34 71.79 -9.29
C ALA A 27 -33.13 72.98 -8.29
N LEU A 28 -33.60 74.13 -8.63
CA LEU A 28 -33.56 75.33 -7.80
C LEU A 28 -34.37 75.15 -6.54
N TYR A 29 -35.60 74.60 -6.62
CA TYR A 29 -36.44 74.31 -5.49
C TYR A 29 -35.81 73.34 -4.51
N VAL A 30 -35.28 72.20 -5.00
CA VAL A 30 -34.59 71.19 -4.15
C VAL A 30 -33.31 71.76 -3.55
N ASN A 31 -32.53 72.58 -4.29
CA ASN A 31 -31.32 73.18 -3.78
C ASN A 31 -31.60 74.28 -2.73
N SER A 32 -32.66 75.05 -2.88
CA SER A 32 -33.04 76.10 -1.95
C SER A 32 -33.62 75.53 -0.65
N ASN A 33 -34.26 74.37 -0.67
CA ASN A 33 -34.91 73.74 0.48
C ASN A 33 -34.17 72.49 0.98
N LYS A 34 -32.96 72.26 0.60
CA LYS A 34 -32.20 71.01 0.87
C LYS A 34 -32.13 70.65 2.38
N GLU A 35 -31.95 71.62 3.25
CA GLU A 35 -31.82 71.36 4.71
C GLU A 35 -33.17 70.98 5.35
N SER A 36 -34.26 71.69 4.98
CA SER A 36 -35.60 71.37 5.44
C SER A 36 -36.08 70.00 4.88
N LEU A 37 -35.80 69.69 3.60
CA LEU A 37 -36.12 68.41 3.00
C LEU A 37 -35.30 67.30 3.70
N LEU A 38 -34.02 67.51 3.98
CA LEU A 38 -33.15 66.56 4.66
C LEU A 38 -33.67 66.22 6.04
N GLN A 39 -34.03 67.23 6.85
CA GLN A 39 -34.62 67.08 8.20
C GLN A 39 -35.92 66.29 8.14
N THR A 40 -36.84 66.67 7.20
CA THR A 40 -38.13 66.00 7.03
C THR A 40 -37.97 64.54 6.61
N ILE A 41 -37.08 64.21 5.69
CA ILE A 41 -36.77 62.85 5.25
C ILE A 41 -36.19 62.07 6.40
N THR A 42 -35.18 62.61 7.08
CA THR A 42 -34.48 61.95 8.19
C THR A 42 -35.46 61.67 9.33
N GLN A 43 -36.32 62.62 9.69
CA GLN A 43 -37.30 62.41 10.74
C GLN A 43 -38.36 61.37 10.35
N LYS A 44 -38.89 61.41 9.13
CA LYS A 44 -39.87 60.38 8.66
C LYS A 44 -39.29 58.99 8.62
N LEU A 45 -38.04 58.81 8.15
CA LEU A 45 -37.34 57.52 8.15
C LEU A 45 -37.05 57.00 9.55
N ASN A 46 -36.54 57.85 10.44
CA ASN A 46 -36.26 57.47 11.84
C ASN A 46 -37.52 57.10 12.64
N LYS A 47 -38.67 57.69 12.33
CA LYS A 47 -39.96 57.34 12.99
C LYS A 47 -40.32 55.88 12.81
N ASN A 48 -39.98 55.32 11.66
CA ASN A 48 -40.28 53.92 11.28
C ASN A 48 -39.17 52.93 11.60
N LEU A 49 -38.00 53.39 12.04
CA LEU A 49 -36.86 52.54 12.37
C LEU A 49 -36.73 52.31 13.88
N ASN A 50 -36.35 51.10 14.24
CA ASN A 50 -35.93 50.76 15.62
C ASN A 50 -34.42 51.03 15.76
N GLY A 51 -34.02 52.26 15.58
CA GLY A 51 -32.61 52.73 15.61
C GLY A 51 -32.48 54.15 15.14
N THR A 52 -31.35 54.50 14.62
CA THR A 52 -31.01 55.86 14.19
C THR A 52 -30.43 55.83 12.75
N LEU A 53 -30.99 56.56 11.83
CA LEU A 53 -30.44 56.93 10.54
C LEU A 53 -29.96 58.37 10.64
N THR A 54 -28.65 58.62 10.33
CA THR A 54 -28.09 59.94 10.21
C THR A 54 -27.62 60.20 8.80
N ILE A 55 -27.85 61.41 8.30
CA ILE A 55 -27.42 61.83 6.95
C ILE A 55 -26.70 63.15 7.15
N GLY A 56 -25.43 63.24 6.68
CA GLY A 56 -24.63 64.44 6.92
C GLY A 56 -25.02 65.60 6.03
N SER A 57 -25.25 65.34 4.72
CA SER A 57 -25.72 66.40 3.82
C SER A 57 -26.46 65.77 2.61
N MET A 58 -27.17 66.58 1.85
CA MET A 58 -27.93 66.21 0.66
C MET A 58 -27.51 67.12 -0.48
N GLU A 59 -27.18 66.50 -1.65
CA GLU A 59 -26.83 67.19 -2.87
C GLU A 59 -27.74 66.70 -4.03
N PRO A 60 -28.49 67.59 -4.66
CA PRO A 60 -29.27 67.23 -5.85
C PRO A 60 -28.34 67.03 -7.05
N THR A 61 -28.53 65.96 -7.80
CA THR A 61 -27.72 65.61 -8.98
C THR A 61 -28.67 65.44 -10.19
N PHE A 62 -28.58 66.36 -11.15
CA PHE A 62 -29.55 66.40 -12.27
C PHE A 62 -29.08 65.67 -13.50
N LEU A 63 -27.77 65.53 -13.69
CA LEU A 63 -27.23 64.96 -14.94
C LEU A 63 -27.25 63.41 -14.98
N ARG A 64 -27.17 62.74 -13.84
CA ARG A 64 -27.11 61.24 -13.76
C ARG A 64 -28.48 60.56 -13.67
N GLY A 65 -29.60 61.36 -13.50
CA GLY A 65 -30.92 60.82 -13.30
C GLY A 65 -31.91 61.12 -14.44
N PHE A 66 -31.50 61.81 -15.50
CA PHE A 66 -32.40 62.23 -16.61
C PHE A 66 -33.12 61.02 -17.28
N PRO A 67 -34.44 61.07 -17.44
CA PRO A 67 -35.37 62.12 -17.13
C PRO A 67 -35.86 62.17 -15.65
N GLY A 68 -35.23 61.54 -14.67
CA GLY A 68 -35.52 61.58 -13.25
C GLY A 68 -34.61 62.51 -12.47
N VAL A 69 -34.97 62.83 -11.23
CA VAL A 69 -34.11 63.60 -10.27
C VAL A 69 -33.35 62.62 -9.41
N SER A 70 -32.04 62.74 -9.37
CA SER A 70 -31.20 61.98 -8.42
C SER A 70 -30.76 62.85 -7.27
N ILE A 71 -30.77 62.31 -6.08
CA ILE A 71 -30.36 62.95 -4.82
C ILE A 71 -29.16 62.11 -4.29
N LYS A 72 -28.07 62.81 -4.04
CA LYS A 72 -26.96 62.24 -3.33
C LYS A 72 -27.08 62.57 -1.85
N LEU A 73 -27.07 61.52 -1.01
CA LEU A 73 -27.00 61.62 0.43
C LEU A 73 -25.55 61.28 0.85
N LEU A 74 -24.92 62.18 1.54
CA LEU A 74 -23.52 62.02 1.96
C LEU A 74 -23.41 61.71 3.45
N LYS A 75 -22.42 60.87 3.80
CA LYS A 75 -22.17 60.41 5.19
C LYS A 75 -23.43 59.78 5.82
N VAL A 76 -23.96 58.78 5.18
CA VAL A 76 -25.18 58.06 5.64
C VAL A 76 -24.76 56.96 6.58
N THR A 77 -25.21 57.02 7.85
CA THR A 77 -24.97 55.97 8.82
C THR A 77 -26.28 55.44 9.34
N MET A 78 -26.37 54.10 9.54
CA MET A 78 -27.57 53.43 10.05
C MET A 78 -27.15 52.52 11.23
N ARG A 79 -27.71 52.79 12.41
CA ARG A 79 -27.39 52.13 13.69
C ARG A 79 -28.66 51.68 14.35
N ASP A 80 -28.72 50.43 14.79
CA ASP A 80 -29.84 49.90 15.59
C ASP A 80 -29.88 50.45 17.03
N SER A 81 -30.91 50.11 17.75
CA SER A 81 -31.14 50.62 19.11
C SER A 81 -30.12 50.12 20.14
N LEU A 82 -29.50 48.94 19.91
CA LEU A 82 -28.47 48.37 20.79
C LEU A 82 -27.05 48.59 20.29
N TRP A 83 -26.85 49.46 19.32
CA TRP A 83 -25.53 49.74 18.74
C TRP A 83 -24.46 50.03 19.77
N LYS A 84 -24.80 50.75 20.89
CA LYS A 84 -23.84 51.05 21.95
C LYS A 84 -23.25 49.78 22.59
N ASN A 85 -23.95 48.67 22.57
CA ASN A 85 -23.52 47.42 23.18
C ASN A 85 -22.55 46.63 22.30
N HIS A 86 -22.81 46.56 20.99
CA HIS A 86 -22.04 45.73 20.05
C HIS A 86 -21.14 46.51 19.10
N GLN A 87 -21.33 47.85 18.97
CA GLN A 87 -20.50 48.76 18.17
C GLN A 87 -20.45 48.44 16.65
N HIS A 88 -21.34 47.59 16.14
CA HIS A 88 -21.40 47.24 14.72
C HIS A 88 -22.45 48.11 13.98
N THR A 89 -21.98 49.07 13.19
CA THR A 89 -22.84 49.92 12.35
C THR A 89 -23.37 49.11 11.17
N LEU A 90 -24.69 49.08 10.95
CA LEU A 90 -25.33 48.30 9.89
C LEU A 90 -24.96 48.81 8.49
N LEU A 91 -24.99 50.15 8.33
CA LEU A 91 -24.58 50.83 7.08
C LEU A 91 -23.75 52.05 7.46
N ASP A 92 -22.61 52.19 6.84
CA ASP A 92 -21.79 53.38 6.82
C ASP A 92 -21.40 53.68 5.38
N ALA A 93 -22.10 54.60 4.74
CA ALA A 93 -21.92 54.94 3.33
C ALA A 93 -21.42 56.37 3.17
N LYS A 94 -20.35 56.52 2.39
CA LYS A 94 -19.88 57.85 2.08
C LYS A 94 -20.87 58.57 1.12
N GLU A 95 -21.46 57.79 0.20
CA GLU A 95 -22.42 58.35 -0.77
C GLU A 95 -23.56 57.31 -1.02
N LEU A 96 -24.79 57.74 -0.88
CA LEU A 96 -26.00 57.00 -1.24
C LEU A 96 -26.78 57.83 -2.29
N GLU A 97 -26.88 57.29 -3.50
CA GLU A 97 -27.62 57.93 -4.60
C GLU A 97 -29.04 57.34 -4.68
N VAL A 98 -30.04 58.24 -4.66
CA VAL A 98 -31.44 57.84 -4.82
C VAL A 98 -32.00 58.55 -6.02
N SER A 99 -32.46 57.82 -7.03
CA SER A 99 -33.13 58.41 -8.17
C SER A 99 -34.66 58.18 -8.05
N VAL A 100 -35.43 59.30 -8.18
CA VAL A 100 -36.88 59.30 -8.03
C VAL A 100 -37.55 59.58 -9.35
N ASN A 101 -38.78 59.09 -9.50
CA ASN A 101 -39.60 59.40 -10.68
C ASN A 101 -40.05 60.85 -10.60
N THR A 102 -39.65 61.67 -11.58
CA THR A 102 -39.99 63.09 -11.63
C THR A 102 -41.51 63.35 -11.70
N LEU A 103 -42.31 62.52 -12.43
CA LEU A 103 -43.77 62.69 -12.57
C LEU A 103 -44.50 62.36 -11.26
N SER A 104 -43.99 61.32 -10.49
CA SER A 104 -44.49 60.96 -9.19
C SER A 104 -44.22 62.07 -8.16
N LEU A 105 -43.02 62.67 -8.25
CA LEU A 105 -42.59 63.75 -7.36
C LEU A 105 -43.46 65.00 -7.57
N LEU A 106 -43.83 65.35 -8.82
CA LEU A 106 -44.73 66.46 -9.15
C LEU A 106 -46.17 66.21 -8.65
N LYS A 107 -46.57 64.93 -8.46
CA LYS A 107 -47.85 64.56 -7.86
C LYS A 107 -47.79 64.46 -6.34
N GLY A 108 -46.63 64.79 -5.69
CA GLY A 108 -46.46 64.70 -4.24
C GLY A 108 -46.14 63.32 -3.69
N THR A 109 -45.86 62.35 -4.59
CA THR A 109 -45.51 60.97 -4.20
C THR A 109 -44.05 60.73 -4.53
N VAL A 110 -43.31 60.03 -3.65
CA VAL A 110 -41.92 59.67 -3.83
C VAL A 110 -41.84 58.21 -4.32
N GLU A 111 -41.57 58.03 -5.60
CA GLU A 111 -41.32 56.72 -6.21
C GLU A 111 -39.84 56.55 -6.51
N ILE A 112 -39.17 55.63 -5.82
CA ILE A 112 -37.73 55.39 -5.98
C ILE A 112 -37.51 54.40 -7.12
N LYS A 113 -36.78 54.82 -8.17
CA LYS A 113 -36.47 53.99 -9.33
C LYS A 113 -35.08 53.34 -9.26
N LYS A 114 -34.14 54.01 -8.66
CA LYS A 114 -32.75 53.53 -8.57
C LYS A 114 -32.17 53.87 -7.20
N ILE A 115 -31.41 52.94 -6.63
CA ILE A 115 -30.56 53.14 -5.47
C ILE A 115 -29.12 52.81 -5.85
N GLY A 116 -28.20 53.73 -5.58
CA GLY A 116 -26.73 53.51 -5.69
C GLY A 116 -26.07 53.71 -4.34
N ILE A 117 -25.22 52.79 -3.95
CA ILE A 117 -24.36 52.86 -2.75
C ILE A 117 -22.91 52.86 -3.21
N ASN A 118 -22.18 53.90 -2.83
CA ASN A 118 -20.80 54.08 -3.22
C ASN A 118 -19.92 54.29 -1.97
N ASP A 119 -18.75 53.64 -1.96
CA ASP A 119 -17.75 53.74 -0.90
C ASP A 119 -18.41 53.50 0.50
N ALA A 120 -18.88 52.26 0.73
CA ALA A 120 -19.66 51.94 1.92
C ALA A 120 -19.22 50.68 2.60
N ALA A 121 -19.56 50.55 3.86
CA ALA A 121 -19.53 49.31 4.63
C ALA A 121 -20.94 48.91 5.04
N ILE A 122 -21.33 47.69 4.71
CA ILE A 122 -22.58 47.07 5.15
C ILE A 122 -22.20 45.92 6.06
N TYR A 123 -22.56 46.02 7.36
CA TYR A 123 -22.21 45.01 8.35
C TYR A 123 -23.44 44.41 9.00
N LEU A 124 -23.83 43.23 8.61
CA LEU A 124 -24.93 42.45 9.22
C LEU A 124 -24.35 41.66 10.40
N PHE A 125 -24.66 42.04 11.60
CA PHE A 125 -24.17 41.44 12.81
C PHE A 125 -25.28 40.67 13.54
N THR A 126 -24.94 39.49 14.04
CA THR A 126 -25.78 38.74 15.00
C THR A 126 -24.90 38.29 16.17
N ASP A 127 -25.28 38.65 17.37
CA ASP A 127 -24.54 38.29 18.58
C ASP A 127 -24.72 36.81 18.98
N SER A 128 -24.04 36.42 20.07
CA SER A 128 -24.10 35.03 20.60
C SER A 128 -25.50 34.63 21.11
N ASN A 129 -26.32 35.62 21.54
CA ASN A 129 -27.68 35.41 22.03
C ASN A 129 -28.71 35.36 20.88
N GLY A 130 -28.30 35.76 19.67
CA GLY A 130 -29.13 35.78 18.48
C GLY A 130 -29.80 37.13 18.19
N TYR A 131 -29.40 38.19 18.91
CA TYR A 131 -29.79 39.53 18.53
C TYR A 131 -29.06 39.97 17.27
N SER A 132 -29.77 40.53 16.31
CA SER A 132 -29.18 41.05 15.06
C SER A 132 -29.42 42.55 14.93
N ASN A 133 -28.43 43.29 14.43
CA ASN A 133 -28.52 44.71 14.13
C ASN A 133 -29.54 45.01 13.01
N THR A 134 -29.97 44.01 12.26
CA THR A 134 -31.10 44.09 11.31
C THR A 134 -32.45 44.31 12.01
N ALA A 135 -32.50 44.19 13.36
CA ALA A 135 -33.65 44.56 14.17
C ALA A 135 -34.08 46.04 14.00
N ILE A 136 -33.18 46.89 13.46
CA ILE A 136 -33.52 48.26 13.06
C ILE A 136 -34.77 48.35 12.18
N PHE A 137 -35.03 47.34 11.33
CA PHE A 137 -36.19 47.30 10.42
C PHE A 137 -37.45 46.74 11.08
N ARG A 138 -37.45 46.33 12.36
CA ARG A 138 -38.62 45.88 13.07
C ARG A 138 -39.48 47.06 13.47
N LYS A 139 -40.79 47.12 13.05
CA LYS A 139 -41.69 48.21 13.44
C LYS A 139 -41.78 48.33 14.97
N LYS A 140 -41.71 49.55 15.48
CA LYS A 140 -41.76 49.87 16.91
C LYS A 140 -43.08 49.54 17.60
N ASP A 141 -44.22 49.51 16.88
CA ASP A 141 -45.52 49.31 17.46
C ASP A 141 -46.34 48.19 16.75
N LYS A 142 -46.68 47.16 17.52
CA LYS A 142 -47.68 46.14 17.14
C LYS A 142 -49.13 46.55 17.42
N THR A 143 -49.40 47.80 17.86
CA THR A 143 -50.71 48.26 18.22
C THR A 143 -51.13 49.45 17.34
N LYS A 144 -51.61 49.16 16.15
CA LYS A 144 -52.71 49.91 15.52
C LYS A 144 -53.21 49.23 14.26
N LYS A 145 -54.54 49.26 14.10
CA LYS A 145 -55.38 48.74 13.05
C LYS A 145 -54.81 48.97 11.63
N LYS A 146 -55.03 48.00 10.76
CA LYS A 146 -54.99 48.16 9.31
C LYS A 146 -55.74 49.42 8.92
N ASP A 147 -55.10 50.52 8.65
CA ASP A 147 -55.58 51.52 7.70
C ASP A 147 -55.22 51.00 6.31
N ASP A 148 -56.25 50.63 5.58
CA ASP A 148 -56.22 50.29 4.17
C ASP A 148 -55.92 51.54 3.33
N SER A 149 -54.80 52.18 3.51
CA SER A 149 -54.20 53.07 2.55
C SER A 149 -53.14 52.29 1.80
N GLU A 150 -53.38 51.99 0.52
CA GLU A 150 -52.46 51.45 -0.45
C GLU A 150 -51.08 52.11 -0.28
N SER A 151 -50.23 51.55 0.57
CA SER A 151 -48.81 51.89 0.56
C SER A 151 -48.21 51.16 -0.62
N SER A 152 -48.24 51.79 -1.81
CA SER A 152 -47.40 51.32 -2.93
C SER A 152 -45.97 51.21 -2.39
N SER A 153 -45.52 49.99 -2.22
CA SER A 153 -44.12 49.69 -1.88
C SER A 153 -43.24 50.35 -2.97
N PRO A 154 -42.20 51.09 -2.61
CA PRO A 154 -41.34 51.72 -3.63
C PRO A 154 -40.79 50.64 -4.57
N GLU A 155 -41.19 50.69 -5.84
CA GLU A 155 -40.71 49.79 -6.91
C GLU A 155 -39.25 50.19 -7.26
N ILE A 156 -38.29 49.64 -6.53
CA ILE A 156 -36.88 49.80 -6.84
C ILE A 156 -36.58 48.94 -8.06
N ARG A 157 -36.37 49.58 -9.24
CA ARG A 157 -36.12 48.83 -10.49
C ARG A 157 -34.65 48.61 -10.78
N LYS A 158 -33.74 49.43 -10.20
CA LYS A 158 -32.29 49.32 -10.40
C LYS A 158 -31.58 49.59 -9.10
N PHE A 159 -30.51 48.82 -8.88
CA PHE A 159 -29.58 49.14 -7.82
C PHE A 159 -28.13 48.97 -8.28
N THR A 160 -27.21 49.71 -7.63
CA THR A 160 -25.80 49.63 -7.87
C THR A 160 -25.06 49.70 -6.55
N LEU A 161 -24.04 48.84 -6.39
CA LEU A 161 -23.05 48.92 -5.31
C LEU A 161 -21.68 49.05 -5.95
N ASN A 162 -20.94 50.11 -5.56
CA ASN A 162 -19.58 50.35 -6.03
C ASN A 162 -18.67 50.56 -4.84
N ASN A 163 -17.59 49.78 -4.76
CA ASN A 163 -16.61 49.83 -3.67
C ASN A 163 -17.27 49.65 -2.30
N VAL A 164 -17.97 48.53 -2.10
CA VAL A 164 -18.73 48.27 -0.89
C VAL A 164 -18.18 47.03 -0.16
N SER A 165 -17.77 47.25 1.08
CA SER A 165 -17.45 46.14 1.99
C SER A 165 -18.76 45.57 2.54
N PHE A 166 -19.03 44.29 2.27
CA PHE A 166 -20.23 43.59 2.73
C PHE A 166 -19.84 42.44 3.66
N VAL A 167 -20.34 42.52 4.90
CA VAL A 167 -20.01 41.54 5.94
C VAL A 167 -21.29 40.97 6.55
N VAL A 168 -21.38 39.65 6.65
CA VAL A 168 -22.34 38.94 7.51
C VAL A 168 -21.58 38.19 8.57
N ASP A 169 -21.67 38.66 9.84
CA ASP A 169 -21.01 38.06 10.98
C ASP A 169 -22.04 37.56 11.97
N ASN A 170 -22.30 36.25 11.92
CA ASN A 170 -23.25 35.59 12.82
C ASN A 170 -22.47 34.79 13.90
N LYS A 171 -22.32 35.39 15.09
CA LYS A 171 -21.61 34.74 16.20
C LYS A 171 -22.36 33.54 16.74
N LYS A 172 -23.71 33.60 16.82
CA LYS A 172 -24.55 32.49 17.26
C LYS A 172 -24.42 31.28 16.33
N GLY A 173 -24.40 31.50 15.00
CA GLY A 173 -24.28 30.46 13.96
C GLY A 173 -22.85 30.11 13.60
N HIS A 174 -21.85 30.80 14.18
CA HIS A 174 -20.44 30.68 13.79
C HIS A 174 -20.19 30.88 12.28
N LYS A 175 -20.93 31.80 11.62
CA LYS A 175 -20.84 32.07 10.18
C LYS A 175 -20.18 33.42 9.94
N LEU A 176 -19.31 33.48 8.92
CA LEU A 176 -18.65 34.71 8.50
C LEU A 176 -18.56 34.77 6.98
N PHE A 177 -19.31 35.65 6.35
CA PHE A 177 -19.25 35.94 4.93
C PHE A 177 -18.75 37.37 4.75
N GLN A 178 -17.64 37.56 4.01
CA GLN A 178 -17.01 38.85 3.79
C GLN A 178 -16.70 39.01 2.31
N PHE A 179 -17.17 40.09 1.74
CA PHE A 179 -17.00 40.43 0.34
C PHE A 179 -16.59 41.90 0.16
N GLU A 180 -15.62 42.17 -0.65
CA GLU A 180 -15.29 43.50 -1.16
C GLU A 180 -15.90 43.63 -2.56
N ILE A 181 -17.06 44.27 -2.64
CA ILE A 181 -17.83 44.43 -3.87
C ILE A 181 -17.25 45.62 -4.66
N TYR A 182 -16.55 45.33 -5.74
CA TYR A 182 -16.05 46.38 -6.62
C TYR A 182 -17.15 46.98 -7.46
N ASP A 183 -18.01 46.15 -8.05
CA ASP A 183 -19.15 46.55 -8.86
C ASP A 183 -20.27 45.47 -8.75
N LEU A 184 -21.46 45.89 -8.41
CA LEU A 184 -22.68 45.11 -8.50
C LEU A 184 -23.77 45.96 -9.13
N LYS A 185 -24.30 45.53 -10.24
CA LYS A 185 -25.42 46.15 -10.93
C LYS A 185 -26.59 45.20 -11.00
N GLY A 186 -27.79 45.69 -10.64
CA GLY A 186 -28.97 44.88 -10.67
C GLY A 186 -30.18 45.59 -11.27
N ASN A 187 -30.91 44.85 -12.08
CA ASN A 187 -32.29 45.23 -12.49
C ASN A 187 -33.27 44.32 -11.75
N ILE A 188 -34.33 44.91 -11.21
CA ILE A 188 -35.37 44.20 -10.48
C ILE A 188 -36.68 44.41 -11.20
N ASP A 189 -37.38 43.32 -11.48
CA ASP A 189 -38.74 43.33 -12.00
C ASP A 189 -39.67 42.69 -10.96
N CYS A 190 -40.80 43.34 -10.68
CA CYS A 190 -41.80 42.87 -9.74
C CYS A 190 -43.01 42.39 -10.51
N PRO A 191 -43.21 41.09 -10.73
CA PRO A 191 -44.35 40.53 -11.42
C PRO A 191 -45.67 40.70 -10.62
N LEU A 192 -46.78 40.80 -11.32
CA LEU A 192 -48.11 41.01 -10.73
C LEU A 192 -48.59 39.89 -9.78
N LEU A 193 -47.96 38.72 -9.85
CA LEU A 193 -48.30 37.54 -9.04
C LEU A 193 -47.60 37.44 -7.68
N GLY A 194 -46.86 38.50 -7.27
CA GLY A 194 -46.09 38.53 -6.03
C GLY A 194 -44.65 37.96 -6.14
N GLY A 195 -43.72 38.60 -5.45
CA GLY A 195 -42.27 38.32 -5.52
C GLY A 195 -41.54 39.28 -6.44
N TRP A 196 -40.28 38.90 -6.78
CA TRP A 196 -39.42 39.71 -7.67
C TRP A 196 -38.41 38.83 -8.42
N ASP A 197 -38.00 39.29 -9.61
CA ASP A 197 -36.96 38.74 -10.42
C ASP A 197 -35.83 39.78 -10.54
N ALA A 198 -34.58 39.37 -10.38
CA ALA A 198 -33.42 40.25 -10.50
C ALA A 198 -32.36 39.68 -11.43
N GLU A 199 -31.93 40.51 -12.38
CA GLU A 199 -30.74 40.22 -13.18
C GLU A 199 -29.55 41.02 -12.64
N LEU A 200 -28.53 40.31 -12.24
CA LEU A 200 -27.37 40.86 -11.53
C LEU A 200 -26.09 40.65 -12.33
N LYS A 201 -25.17 41.64 -12.27
CA LYS A 201 -23.81 41.49 -12.73
C LYS A 201 -22.89 41.87 -11.58
N LEU A 202 -22.07 40.91 -11.13
CA LEU A 202 -21.23 41.03 -9.95
C LEU A 202 -19.76 40.99 -10.32
N LYS A 203 -18.96 41.83 -9.63
CA LYS A 203 -17.53 41.73 -9.52
C LYS A 203 -17.14 41.97 -8.06
N THR A 204 -16.69 40.94 -7.36
CA THR A 204 -16.39 41.02 -5.93
C THR A 204 -15.20 40.15 -5.55
N LEU A 205 -14.44 40.58 -4.56
CA LEU A 205 -13.42 39.76 -3.92
C LEU A 205 -14.03 39.10 -2.67
N ALA A 206 -14.11 37.78 -2.67
CA ALA A 206 -14.51 37.01 -1.49
C ALA A 206 -13.35 36.95 -0.49
N LYS A 207 -13.46 37.63 0.64
CA LYS A 207 -12.49 37.62 1.73
C LYS A 207 -12.68 36.42 2.64
N SER A 208 -13.95 36.06 2.89
CA SER A 208 -14.33 34.92 3.69
C SER A 208 -15.68 34.38 3.29
N LEU A 209 -15.77 33.06 3.19
CA LEU A 209 -17.02 32.32 3.05
C LEU A 209 -16.99 31.15 4.05
N ALA A 210 -17.14 31.46 5.35
CA ALA A 210 -17.07 30.51 6.43
C ALA A 210 -18.47 30.13 6.90
N PHE A 211 -18.90 28.92 6.60
CA PHE A 211 -20.10 28.31 7.17
C PHE A 211 -19.91 27.86 8.61
N ASN A 212 -18.64 27.69 9.01
CA ASN A 212 -18.21 27.47 10.40
C ASN A 212 -16.84 28.10 10.58
N THR A 213 -16.77 29.20 11.34
CA THR A 213 -15.53 29.94 11.57
C THR A 213 -14.42 29.12 12.25
N ARG A 214 -14.78 28.04 12.98
CA ARG A 214 -13.81 27.12 13.60
C ARG A 214 -13.13 26.19 12.59
N ARG A 215 -13.75 25.96 11.42
CA ARG A 215 -13.25 25.07 10.36
C ARG A 215 -12.55 25.82 9.22
N GLY A 216 -12.64 27.14 9.21
CA GLY A 216 -12.01 27.99 8.20
C GLY A 216 -12.97 28.44 7.10
N SER A 217 -12.43 29.15 6.13
CA SER A 217 -13.17 29.77 5.04
C SER A 217 -12.90 29.09 3.71
N PHE A 218 -13.95 28.88 2.94
CA PHE A 218 -13.90 28.51 1.52
C PHE A 218 -13.70 29.76 0.65
N ILE A 219 -13.19 29.58 -0.57
CA ILE A 219 -13.06 30.65 -1.61
C ILE A 219 -12.35 31.91 -1.06
N LYS A 220 -11.44 31.77 -0.13
CA LYS A 220 -10.73 32.88 0.49
C LYS A 220 -9.84 33.61 -0.52
N ASP A 221 -9.96 34.98 -0.56
CA ASP A 221 -9.20 35.88 -1.42
C ASP A 221 -9.30 35.55 -2.90
N LYS A 222 -10.51 35.13 -3.37
CA LYS A 222 -10.81 34.86 -4.77
C LYS A 222 -11.73 35.90 -5.35
N LEU A 223 -11.41 36.34 -6.57
CA LEU A 223 -12.28 37.23 -7.35
C LEU A 223 -13.45 36.41 -7.92
N LEU A 224 -14.66 36.90 -7.73
CA LEU A 224 -15.89 36.35 -8.29
C LEU A 224 -16.43 37.36 -9.32
N GLU A 225 -16.65 36.93 -10.56
CA GLU A 225 -17.11 37.82 -11.63
C GLU A 225 -18.06 37.08 -12.56
N GLY A 226 -19.22 37.68 -12.81
CA GLY A 226 -20.18 37.15 -13.80
C GLY A 226 -21.61 37.64 -13.60
N PRO A 227 -22.51 37.29 -14.52
CA PRO A 227 -23.93 37.51 -14.38
C PRO A 227 -24.56 36.40 -13.55
N PHE A 228 -25.67 36.72 -12.84
CA PHE A 228 -26.58 35.73 -12.28
C PHE A 228 -27.98 36.27 -12.16
N LYS A 229 -28.95 35.35 -12.18
CA LYS A 229 -30.37 35.68 -12.07
C LYS A 229 -30.89 35.13 -10.74
N VAL A 230 -31.61 35.97 -10.01
CA VAL A 230 -32.23 35.62 -8.72
C VAL A 230 -33.71 35.90 -8.82
N SER A 231 -34.55 34.97 -8.40
CA SER A 231 -36.00 35.14 -8.25
C SER A 231 -36.41 34.88 -6.82
N TYR A 232 -37.43 35.57 -6.37
CA TYR A 232 -38.10 35.34 -5.10
C TYR A 232 -39.60 35.19 -5.34
N ASN A 233 -40.19 34.19 -4.73
CA ASN A 233 -41.61 33.93 -4.80
C ASN A 233 -42.24 34.09 -3.40
N ASP A 234 -43.15 35.05 -3.27
CA ASP A 234 -43.76 35.41 -1.99
C ASP A 234 -44.64 34.26 -1.42
N ASN A 235 -45.33 33.51 -2.28
CA ASN A 235 -46.23 32.44 -1.86
C ASN A 235 -45.50 31.26 -1.25
N SER A 236 -44.32 30.94 -1.79
CA SER A 236 -43.52 29.79 -1.32
C SER A 236 -42.40 30.18 -0.37
N GLY A 237 -42.04 31.47 -0.29
CA GLY A 237 -40.90 31.94 0.46
C GLY A 237 -39.56 31.47 -0.10
N ILE A 238 -39.48 31.12 -1.38
CA ILE A 238 -38.30 30.58 -2.01
C ILE A 238 -37.54 31.66 -2.77
N VAL A 239 -36.22 31.79 -2.44
CA VAL A 239 -35.25 32.53 -3.25
C VAL A 239 -34.50 31.54 -4.10
N GLN A 240 -34.48 31.73 -5.41
CA GLN A 240 -33.80 30.86 -6.34
C GLN A 240 -32.76 31.62 -7.14
N VAL A 241 -31.52 31.15 -7.14
CA VAL A 241 -30.46 31.60 -8.07
C VAL A 241 -30.44 30.59 -9.22
N ALA A 242 -30.76 31.06 -10.43
CA ALA A 242 -30.71 30.21 -11.60
C ALA A 242 -29.28 29.77 -11.91
N PRO A 243 -29.04 28.57 -12.47
CA PRO A 243 -27.72 28.16 -12.89
C PRO A 243 -27.12 29.15 -13.89
N ASN A 244 -26.00 29.79 -13.52
CA ASN A 244 -25.30 30.76 -14.33
C ASN A 244 -23.78 30.53 -14.24
N THR A 245 -23.08 30.92 -15.27
CA THR A 245 -21.61 30.87 -15.28
C THR A 245 -21.03 32.05 -14.51
N LEU A 246 -20.33 31.76 -13.42
CA LEU A 246 -19.58 32.71 -12.62
C LEU A 246 -18.11 32.30 -12.61
N ASN A 247 -17.20 33.21 -12.90
CA ASN A 247 -15.77 32.96 -12.77
C ASN A 247 -15.35 33.11 -11.31
N ILE A 248 -14.65 32.10 -10.78
CA ILE A 248 -14.00 32.14 -9.47
C ILE A 248 -12.48 32.11 -9.73
N GLY A 249 -11.84 33.25 -9.55
CA GLY A 249 -10.50 33.44 -10.06
C GLY A 249 -10.48 33.38 -11.59
N ASN A 250 -9.76 32.42 -12.17
CA ASN A 250 -9.69 32.24 -13.63
C ASN A 250 -10.58 31.12 -14.16
N ASP A 251 -11.23 30.37 -13.28
CA ASP A 251 -11.99 29.17 -13.66
C ASP A 251 -13.49 29.44 -13.72
N PRO A 252 -14.19 28.96 -14.77
CA PRO A 252 -15.64 29.11 -14.91
C PRO A 252 -16.38 28.03 -14.11
N PHE A 253 -17.37 28.46 -13.33
CA PHE A 253 -18.26 27.62 -12.57
C PHE A 253 -19.71 27.90 -12.94
N ILE A 254 -20.50 26.86 -13.12
CA ILE A 254 -21.96 26.97 -13.22
C ILE A 254 -22.50 26.85 -11.80
N ILE A 255 -23.08 27.94 -11.28
CA ILE A 255 -23.58 28.00 -9.92
C ILE A 255 -25.08 28.28 -9.93
N GLY A 256 -25.84 27.44 -9.21
CA GLY A 256 -27.24 27.65 -8.92
C GLY A 256 -27.51 27.44 -7.45
N ALA A 257 -28.51 28.14 -6.88
CA ALA A 257 -28.84 27.98 -5.47
C ALA A 257 -30.35 28.11 -5.23
N LYS A 258 -30.82 27.47 -4.18
CA LYS A 258 -32.19 27.58 -3.67
C LYS A 258 -32.13 27.84 -2.16
N PHE A 259 -32.83 28.86 -1.69
CA PHE A 259 -33.00 29.18 -0.28
C PHE A 259 -34.53 29.16 0.05
N ASP A 260 -34.89 28.38 1.05
CA ASP A 260 -36.26 28.30 1.57
C ASP A 260 -36.34 29.16 2.84
N THR A 261 -36.82 30.39 2.67
CA THR A 261 -36.99 31.38 3.76
C THR A 261 -38.31 31.18 4.53
N SER A 262 -39.18 30.27 4.12
CA SER A 262 -40.41 29.93 4.84
C SER A 262 -40.12 29.15 6.14
N LYS A 263 -38.96 28.55 6.23
CA LYS A 263 -38.51 27.79 7.39
C LYS A 263 -37.96 28.69 8.50
N GLU A 264 -38.14 28.29 9.74
CA GLU A 264 -37.58 29.00 10.90
C GLU A 264 -36.09 29.33 10.76
N ASN A 265 -35.32 28.34 10.28
CA ASN A 265 -33.93 28.54 9.82
C ASN A 265 -33.92 28.33 8.32
N THR A 266 -33.67 29.40 7.56
CA THR A 266 -33.58 29.33 6.10
C THR A 266 -32.72 28.14 5.66
N GLU A 267 -33.34 27.19 4.95
CA GLU A 267 -32.67 26.04 4.35
C GLU A 267 -32.06 26.45 3.01
N PHE A 268 -30.90 25.89 2.67
CA PHE A 268 -30.29 26.16 1.37
C PHE A 268 -29.76 24.91 0.69
N THR A 269 -29.77 24.96 -0.64
CA THR A 269 -29.06 24.01 -1.52
C THR A 269 -28.31 24.82 -2.56
N ILE A 270 -27.00 24.59 -2.68
CA ILE A 270 -26.13 25.23 -3.68
C ILE A 270 -25.53 24.14 -4.55
N ASN A 271 -25.71 24.24 -5.86
CA ASN A 271 -25.15 23.35 -6.86
C ASN A 271 -24.03 24.08 -7.60
N ILE A 272 -22.89 23.46 -7.70
CA ILE A 272 -21.68 24.00 -8.31
C ILE A 272 -21.15 22.95 -9.29
N GLU A 273 -20.95 23.36 -10.54
CA GLU A 273 -20.36 22.52 -11.58
C GLU A 273 -19.21 23.24 -12.23
N THR A 274 -18.10 22.55 -12.46
CA THR A 274 -17.02 23.02 -13.34
C THR A 274 -16.56 21.87 -14.23
N LYS A 275 -16.52 22.11 -15.54
CA LYS A 275 -16.24 21.08 -16.54
C LYS A 275 -14.77 20.80 -16.76
N ASN A 276 -13.91 21.73 -16.37
CA ASN A 276 -12.50 21.71 -16.74
C ASN A 276 -11.67 22.51 -15.73
N ILE A 277 -11.31 21.87 -14.59
CA ILE A 277 -10.50 22.50 -13.54
C ILE A 277 -9.31 21.64 -13.18
N LEU A 278 -8.15 22.26 -12.95
CA LEU A 278 -6.98 21.56 -12.40
C LEU A 278 -7.20 21.23 -10.93
N TRP A 279 -6.66 20.10 -10.48
CA TRP A 279 -6.76 19.66 -9.08
C TRP A 279 -6.29 20.72 -8.09
N ARG A 280 -5.16 21.40 -8.40
CA ARG A 280 -4.59 22.45 -7.54
C ARG A 280 -5.51 23.65 -7.43
N ASP A 281 -6.14 24.07 -8.53
CA ASP A 281 -7.05 25.20 -8.53
C ASP A 281 -8.33 24.86 -7.77
N ALA A 282 -8.89 23.66 -7.97
CA ALA A 282 -10.04 23.18 -7.20
C ALA A 282 -9.74 23.10 -5.70
N SER A 283 -8.59 22.55 -5.32
CA SER A 283 -8.19 22.43 -3.91
C SER A 283 -7.99 23.79 -3.24
N ALA A 284 -7.46 24.78 -3.98
CA ALA A 284 -7.22 26.14 -3.50
C ALA A 284 -8.51 26.96 -3.20
N LEU A 285 -9.67 26.42 -3.55
CA LEU A 285 -10.98 27.01 -3.19
C LEU A 285 -11.48 26.57 -1.82
N LEU A 286 -10.85 25.59 -1.22
CA LEU A 286 -11.25 25.00 0.05
C LEU A 286 -10.55 25.67 1.23
N ALA A 287 -10.98 25.32 2.44
CA ALA A 287 -10.34 25.82 3.65
C ALA A 287 -8.87 25.37 3.74
N PRO A 288 -7.94 26.20 4.27
CA PRO A 288 -6.48 25.94 4.24
C PRO A 288 -6.06 24.57 4.80
N ASN A 289 -6.71 24.09 5.84
CA ASN A 289 -6.46 22.78 6.44
C ASN A 289 -6.85 21.62 5.49
N ILE A 290 -7.89 21.80 4.66
CA ILE A 290 -8.31 20.82 3.65
C ILE A 290 -7.35 20.91 2.46
N THR A 291 -7.07 22.12 1.97
CA THR A 291 -6.14 22.37 0.86
C THR A 291 -4.77 21.74 1.12
N ALA A 292 -4.23 21.90 2.33
CA ALA A 292 -2.94 21.31 2.70
C ALA A 292 -2.93 19.77 2.55
N LYS A 293 -4.02 19.10 2.92
CA LYS A 293 -4.17 17.65 2.76
C LYS A 293 -4.35 17.25 1.30
N LEU A 294 -5.18 17.96 0.55
CA LEU A 294 -5.43 17.65 -0.87
C LEU A 294 -4.21 17.93 -1.75
N ASN A 295 -3.35 18.88 -1.38
CA ASN A 295 -2.11 19.17 -2.09
C ASN A 295 -1.04 18.06 -1.99
N MET A 296 -1.25 17.05 -1.15
CA MET A 296 -0.45 15.81 -1.15
C MET A 296 -0.78 14.91 -2.36
N PHE A 297 -1.91 15.18 -3.02
CA PHE A 297 -2.34 14.51 -4.24
C PHE A 297 -2.30 15.51 -5.41
N ASP A 298 -2.18 14.98 -6.62
CA ASP A 298 -2.27 15.80 -7.82
C ASP A 298 -2.83 15.00 -9.00
N LEU A 299 -3.62 15.67 -9.83
CA LEU A 299 -4.13 15.16 -11.10
C LEU A 299 -3.61 16.04 -12.20
N LYS A 300 -2.80 15.46 -13.09
CA LYS A 300 -2.08 16.22 -14.12
C LYS A 300 -3.00 16.87 -15.15
N GLN A 301 -4.10 16.23 -15.50
CA GLN A 301 -5.09 16.75 -16.45
C GLN A 301 -6.29 17.31 -15.70
N PRO A 302 -6.98 18.29 -16.27
CA PRO A 302 -8.20 18.85 -15.70
C PRO A 302 -9.28 17.81 -15.50
N ILE A 303 -10.17 18.08 -14.55
CA ILE A 303 -11.27 17.20 -14.16
C ILE A 303 -12.61 17.91 -14.23
N HIS A 304 -13.69 17.15 -14.33
CA HIS A 304 -15.05 17.64 -14.26
C HIS A 304 -15.60 17.38 -12.86
N VAL A 305 -16.05 18.43 -12.17
CA VAL A 305 -16.50 18.37 -10.77
C VAL A 305 -17.93 18.89 -10.63
N TYR A 306 -18.75 18.14 -9.93
CA TYR A 306 -20.05 18.54 -9.42
C TYR A 306 -20.01 18.58 -7.89
N CYS A 307 -20.52 19.65 -7.30
CA CYS A 307 -20.62 19.80 -5.85
C CYS A 307 -22.02 20.27 -5.47
N THR A 308 -22.63 19.61 -4.51
CA THR A 308 -23.88 20.04 -3.89
C THR A 308 -23.63 20.32 -2.41
N LEU A 309 -23.95 21.54 -1.97
CA LEU A 309 -23.93 21.95 -0.58
C LEU A 309 -25.37 22.08 -0.11
N GLY A 310 -25.72 21.44 0.99
CA GLY A 310 -27.05 21.53 1.59
C GLY A 310 -26.97 21.80 3.10
N GLY A 311 -27.84 22.69 3.61
CA GLY A 311 -27.82 23.01 5.03
C GLY A 311 -28.87 24.05 5.40
N ASN A 312 -28.68 24.65 6.57
CA ASN A 312 -29.49 25.76 7.02
C ASN A 312 -28.64 26.91 7.60
N MET A 313 -29.23 28.10 7.70
CA MET A 313 -28.56 29.28 8.23
C MET A 313 -28.58 29.36 9.75
N GLY A 314 -29.24 28.42 10.42
CA GLY A 314 -29.33 28.35 11.89
C GLY A 314 -28.03 28.00 12.59
N PRO A 315 -28.05 27.99 13.93
CA PRO A 315 -26.89 27.63 14.74
C PRO A 315 -26.40 26.19 14.51
N GLY A 316 -25.10 26.00 14.46
CA GLY A 316 -24.47 24.65 14.48
C GLY A 316 -24.48 23.87 13.19
N GLY A 317 -24.95 24.42 12.08
CA GLY A 317 -24.99 23.72 10.80
C GLY A 317 -23.71 23.91 9.97
N ASP A 318 -22.87 22.90 9.88
CA ASP A 318 -21.98 22.78 8.72
C ASP A 318 -22.82 22.29 7.55
N PRO A 319 -22.56 22.71 6.29
CA PRO A 319 -23.29 22.17 5.17
C PRO A 319 -22.95 20.69 4.93
N SER A 320 -23.94 19.89 4.55
CA SER A 320 -23.70 18.62 3.90
C SER A 320 -23.04 18.89 2.56
N ILE A 321 -21.96 18.16 2.29
CA ILE A 321 -21.15 18.32 1.08
C ILE A 321 -21.19 17.01 0.32
N ASN A 322 -21.63 17.05 -0.92
CA ASN A 322 -21.57 15.94 -1.86
C ASN A 322 -20.82 16.38 -3.10
N VAL A 323 -19.68 15.74 -3.35
CA VAL A 323 -18.83 16.02 -4.51
C VAL A 323 -18.77 14.80 -5.39
N LYS A 324 -18.89 14.99 -6.71
CA LYS A 324 -18.64 13.98 -7.74
C LYS A 324 -17.61 14.52 -8.70
N ALA A 325 -16.53 13.78 -8.90
CA ALA A 325 -15.45 14.14 -9.83
C ALA A 325 -15.31 13.05 -10.90
N LEU A 326 -15.21 13.45 -12.15
CA LEU A 326 -14.94 12.57 -13.28
C LEU A 326 -13.48 12.74 -13.70
N VAL A 327 -12.72 11.69 -13.54
CA VAL A 327 -11.30 11.62 -13.91
C VAL A 327 -11.15 10.63 -15.07
N LYS A 328 -10.53 11.05 -16.16
CA LYS A 328 -10.35 10.24 -17.36
C LYS A 328 -8.93 10.39 -17.89
N ASP A 329 -8.29 9.24 -18.17
CA ASP A 329 -6.98 9.12 -18.81
C ASP A 329 -5.92 10.08 -18.22
N ASN A 330 -5.85 10.12 -16.90
CA ASN A 330 -5.05 11.07 -16.11
C ASN A 330 -3.82 10.39 -15.48
N THR A 331 -2.95 11.19 -14.90
CA THR A 331 -1.88 10.74 -14.00
C THR A 331 -2.18 11.25 -12.61
N LEU A 332 -2.37 10.33 -11.66
CA LEU A 332 -2.62 10.64 -10.26
C LEU A 332 -1.33 10.47 -9.46
N THR A 333 -0.84 11.58 -8.89
CA THR A 333 0.27 11.55 -7.92
C THR A 333 -0.30 11.40 -6.52
N THR A 334 0.26 10.49 -5.73
CA THR A 334 -0.11 10.24 -4.33
C THR A 334 1.15 10.14 -3.47
N PRO A 335 1.07 10.25 -2.14
CA PRO A 335 2.20 9.96 -1.25
C PRO A 335 2.79 8.55 -1.41
N GLY A 336 1.98 7.58 -1.86
CA GLY A 336 2.39 6.20 -2.11
C GLY A 336 2.99 5.96 -3.50
N GLY A 337 3.02 6.97 -4.39
CA GLY A 337 3.56 6.86 -5.74
C GLY A 337 2.62 7.40 -6.82
N VAL A 338 2.96 7.12 -8.07
CA VAL A 338 2.25 7.63 -9.25
C VAL A 338 1.42 6.52 -9.88
N VAL A 339 0.17 6.85 -10.21
CA VAL A 339 -0.74 5.99 -10.97
C VAL A 339 -0.94 6.62 -12.35
N ASP A 340 -0.44 5.96 -13.38
CA ASP A 340 -0.54 6.39 -14.77
C ASP A 340 -1.81 5.87 -15.44
N ASN A 341 -2.28 6.59 -16.47
CA ASN A 341 -3.46 6.23 -17.25
C ASN A 341 -4.68 5.93 -16.38
N CYS A 342 -4.86 6.70 -15.29
CA CYS A 342 -5.94 6.44 -14.36
C CYS A 342 -7.25 7.07 -14.82
N SER A 343 -8.33 6.32 -14.62
CA SER A 343 -9.70 6.79 -14.84
C SER A 343 -10.59 6.29 -13.72
N PHE A 344 -11.45 7.16 -13.19
CA PHE A 344 -12.43 6.81 -12.15
C PHE A 344 -13.52 7.88 -12.02
N THR A 345 -14.60 7.51 -11.39
CA THR A 345 -15.58 8.47 -10.84
C THR A 345 -15.37 8.53 -9.33
N GLY A 346 -14.90 9.67 -8.83
CA GLY A 346 -14.76 9.94 -7.40
C GLY A 346 -16.06 10.51 -6.82
N GLN A 347 -16.42 10.08 -5.63
CA GLN A 347 -17.50 10.66 -4.82
C GLN A 347 -17.00 10.91 -3.41
N PHE A 348 -17.34 12.08 -2.86
CA PHE A 348 -17.10 12.43 -1.48
C PHE A 348 -18.40 12.89 -0.83
N THR A 349 -18.61 12.51 0.42
CA THR A 349 -19.67 13.07 1.28
C THR A 349 -19.19 13.16 2.73
N ASN A 350 -19.61 14.20 3.44
CA ASN A 350 -19.41 14.37 4.89
C ASN A 350 -20.62 13.94 5.74
N SER A 351 -21.61 13.28 5.12
CA SER A 351 -22.85 12.78 5.74
C SER A 351 -23.24 11.42 5.17
N TYR A 352 -22.32 10.44 5.25
CA TYR A 352 -22.48 9.13 4.61
C TYR A 352 -23.64 8.31 5.16
N ILE A 353 -23.78 8.28 6.50
CA ILE A 353 -24.89 7.60 7.18
C ILE A 353 -25.92 8.66 7.58
N SER A 354 -27.11 8.55 7.04
CA SER A 354 -28.21 9.45 7.38
C SER A 354 -28.50 9.44 8.88
N GLY A 355 -28.74 10.62 9.45
CA GLY A 355 -29.05 10.79 10.88
C GLY A 355 -27.82 10.81 11.83
N LYS A 356 -26.61 10.50 11.36
CA LYS A 356 -25.39 10.55 12.19
C LYS A 356 -24.69 11.91 12.17
N GLY A 357 -25.29 12.93 11.58
CA GLY A 357 -24.72 14.27 11.50
C GLY A 357 -23.58 14.39 10.49
N ILE A 358 -22.94 15.56 10.52
CA ILE A 358 -21.90 15.97 9.58
C ILE A 358 -20.57 16.02 10.34
N SER A 359 -19.67 15.04 10.08
CA SER A 359 -18.36 14.94 10.73
C SER A 359 -17.36 14.17 9.89
N ASP A 360 -16.09 14.23 10.24
CA ASP A 360 -15.05 13.43 9.60
C ASP A 360 -15.27 11.93 9.82
N GLU A 361 -15.82 11.53 10.98
CA GLU A 361 -16.19 10.13 11.26
C GLU A 361 -17.31 9.62 10.34
N ASN A 362 -18.23 10.52 9.95
CA ASN A 362 -19.33 10.21 9.03
C ASN A 362 -19.02 10.61 7.59
N SER A 363 -17.76 10.83 7.25
CA SER A 363 -17.31 11.15 5.90
C SER A 363 -16.85 9.91 5.14
N ALA A 364 -17.10 9.90 3.83
CA ALA A 364 -16.73 8.80 2.96
C ALA A 364 -16.24 9.27 1.59
N ILE A 365 -15.28 8.52 1.03
CA ILE A 365 -14.82 8.65 -0.36
C ILE A 365 -15.05 7.33 -1.07
N LYS A 366 -15.65 7.38 -2.27
CA LYS A 366 -15.83 6.23 -3.15
C LYS A 366 -15.19 6.54 -4.50
N LEU A 367 -14.41 5.58 -5.01
CA LEU A 367 -13.88 5.63 -6.36
C LEU A 367 -14.49 4.47 -7.15
N PHE A 368 -15.33 4.78 -8.11
CA PHE A 368 -16.00 3.79 -8.97
C PHE A 368 -15.20 3.58 -10.25
N ASN A 369 -15.12 2.32 -10.70
CA ASN A 369 -14.43 1.93 -11.92
C ASN A 369 -12.98 2.45 -11.97
N PHE A 370 -12.30 2.43 -10.82
CA PHE A 370 -10.93 2.90 -10.73
C PHE A 370 -9.99 1.94 -11.43
N LYS A 371 -9.42 2.39 -12.51
CA LYS A 371 -8.40 1.67 -13.30
C LYS A 371 -7.20 2.56 -13.54
N GLY A 372 -6.05 1.93 -13.71
CA GLY A 372 -4.80 2.64 -13.97
C GLY A 372 -3.63 1.66 -14.01
N SER A 373 -2.44 2.19 -13.93
CA SER A 373 -1.22 1.40 -13.85
C SER A 373 -0.28 1.99 -12.79
N TYR A 374 0.20 1.14 -11.89
CA TYR A 374 1.19 1.48 -10.88
C TYR A 374 2.47 0.70 -11.13
N ALA A 375 3.61 1.39 -11.25
CA ALA A 375 4.89 0.77 -11.63
C ALA A 375 4.77 -0.14 -12.87
N GLN A 376 4.00 0.30 -13.88
CA GLN A 376 3.67 -0.41 -15.12
C GLN A 376 2.77 -1.66 -14.93
N ILE A 377 2.29 -1.93 -13.72
CA ILE A 377 1.32 -3.00 -13.47
C ILE A 377 -0.09 -2.44 -13.60
N PRO A 378 -0.87 -2.87 -14.59
CA PRO A 378 -2.25 -2.42 -14.75
C PRO A 378 -3.13 -2.98 -13.65
N PHE A 379 -4.11 -2.22 -13.22
CA PHE A 379 -5.09 -2.68 -12.24
C PHE A 379 -6.48 -2.12 -12.50
N SER A 380 -7.46 -2.75 -11.90
CA SER A 380 -8.83 -2.24 -11.80
C SER A 380 -9.43 -2.54 -10.42
N ILE A 381 -10.25 -1.62 -9.94
CA ILE A 381 -11.02 -1.74 -8.71
C ILE A 381 -12.43 -1.25 -9.03
N ASP A 382 -13.43 -2.12 -8.93
CA ASP A 382 -14.81 -1.77 -9.28
C ASP A 382 -15.33 -0.65 -8.39
N THR A 383 -15.07 -0.77 -7.08
CA THR A 383 -15.33 0.28 -6.08
C THR A 383 -14.25 0.24 -5.01
N ALA A 384 -13.47 1.32 -4.90
CA ALA A 384 -12.63 1.57 -3.74
C ALA A 384 -13.39 2.48 -2.78
N PHE A 385 -13.44 2.10 -1.52
CA PHE A 385 -14.22 2.79 -0.50
C PHE A 385 -13.35 3.13 0.69
N ILE A 386 -13.35 4.41 1.08
CA ILE A 386 -12.70 4.93 2.26
C ILE A 386 -13.77 5.54 3.15
N ASN A 387 -13.90 5.12 4.38
CA ASN A 387 -14.84 5.63 5.35
C ASN A 387 -14.13 6.09 6.62
N ASN A 388 -14.81 6.94 7.39
CA ASN A 388 -14.31 7.51 8.64
C ASN A 388 -12.98 8.25 8.45
N LEU A 389 -13.03 9.47 7.90
CA LEU A 389 -11.82 10.25 7.61
C LEU A 389 -11.04 10.70 8.86
N ASN A 390 -11.56 10.47 10.08
CA ASN A 390 -10.82 10.64 11.32
C ASN A 390 -9.88 9.45 11.58
N LYS A 391 -10.35 8.22 11.29
CA LYS A 391 -9.56 6.97 11.31
C LYS A 391 -9.86 6.21 10.02
N PRO A 392 -9.25 6.62 8.89
CA PRO A 392 -9.70 6.16 7.60
C PRO A 392 -9.30 4.71 7.33
N ILE A 393 -10.30 3.95 6.87
CA ILE A 393 -10.14 2.56 6.45
C ILE A 393 -10.49 2.46 4.98
N ALA A 394 -9.56 1.95 4.19
CA ALA A 394 -9.77 1.65 2.78
C ALA A 394 -10.19 0.21 2.56
N THR A 395 -11.19 -0.01 1.73
CA THR A 395 -11.63 -1.33 1.28
C THR A 395 -11.90 -1.35 -0.22
N GLY A 396 -11.77 -2.52 -0.84
CA GLY A 396 -12.04 -2.71 -2.25
C GLY A 396 -11.64 -4.09 -2.74
N ILE A 397 -11.89 -4.35 -4.03
CA ILE A 397 -11.46 -5.57 -4.70
C ILE A 397 -10.48 -5.18 -5.81
N PHE A 398 -9.22 -5.44 -5.57
CA PHE A 398 -8.13 -5.22 -6.52
C PHE A 398 -8.07 -6.37 -7.53
N LYS A 399 -8.06 -6.04 -8.82
CA LYS A 399 -7.92 -6.98 -9.92
C LYS A 399 -6.76 -6.54 -10.80
N SER A 400 -5.91 -7.47 -11.20
CA SER A 400 -4.78 -7.19 -12.09
C SER A 400 -4.41 -8.43 -12.89
N GLN A 401 -4.02 -8.24 -14.13
CA GLN A 401 -3.42 -9.26 -14.98
C GLN A 401 -2.22 -8.65 -15.71
N PHE A 402 -1.05 -9.27 -15.56
CA PHE A 402 0.18 -8.69 -16.09
C PHE A 402 1.28 -9.73 -16.31
N GLU A 403 2.29 -9.35 -17.06
CA GLU A 403 3.53 -10.11 -17.21
C GLU A 403 4.36 -9.99 -15.92
N ILE A 404 4.75 -11.15 -15.36
CA ILE A 404 5.41 -11.20 -14.05
C ILE A 404 6.73 -10.43 -14.01
N ALA A 405 7.41 -10.23 -15.14
CA ALA A 405 8.62 -9.42 -15.24
C ALA A 405 8.43 -7.98 -14.71
N LYS A 406 7.21 -7.44 -14.77
CA LYS A 406 6.88 -6.12 -14.22
C LYS A 406 7.03 -6.03 -12.70
N LEU A 407 7.01 -7.16 -11.99
CA LEU A 407 7.28 -7.19 -10.55
C LEU A 407 8.70 -6.74 -10.19
N ASN A 408 9.66 -6.82 -11.12
CA ASN A 408 11.01 -6.31 -10.90
C ASN A 408 11.03 -4.79 -10.63
N ASN A 409 9.99 -4.05 -11.04
CA ASN A 409 9.84 -2.62 -10.76
C ASN A 409 9.43 -2.33 -9.30
N ILE A 410 8.89 -3.34 -8.60
CA ILE A 410 8.40 -3.22 -7.23
C ILE A 410 9.28 -4.01 -6.26
N ILE A 411 9.65 -5.24 -6.65
CA ILE A 411 10.49 -6.15 -5.88
C ILE A 411 11.91 -6.04 -6.48
N GLY A 412 12.86 -5.61 -5.68
CA GLY A 412 14.24 -5.47 -6.16
C GLY A 412 14.78 -6.80 -6.70
N GLU A 413 15.45 -6.76 -7.87
CA GLU A 413 16.07 -7.93 -8.53
C GLU A 413 17.15 -8.62 -7.70
N GLU A 414 17.43 -8.11 -6.53
CA GLU A 414 18.49 -8.62 -5.64
C GLU A 414 18.14 -9.93 -4.96
N MET A 415 16.83 -10.14 -4.73
CA MET A 415 16.30 -11.34 -4.09
C MET A 415 15.62 -12.26 -5.09
N LEU A 416 14.63 -11.74 -5.79
CA LEU A 416 13.89 -12.46 -6.81
C LEU A 416 13.99 -11.70 -8.12
N LYS A 417 14.40 -12.37 -9.16
CA LYS A 417 14.36 -11.83 -10.52
C LYS A 417 13.31 -12.59 -11.32
N PHE A 418 12.35 -11.85 -11.85
CA PHE A 418 11.25 -12.39 -12.63
C PHE A 418 11.55 -12.24 -14.12
N GLY A 419 11.43 -13.34 -14.86
CA GLY A 419 11.54 -13.35 -16.31
C GLY A 419 10.17 -13.35 -17.00
N LYS A 420 9.91 -14.32 -17.88
CA LYS A 420 8.61 -14.50 -18.53
C LYS A 420 7.59 -15.11 -17.58
N GLY A 421 6.32 -15.03 -17.94
CA GLY A 421 5.19 -15.60 -17.23
C GLY A 421 4.10 -14.55 -16.97
N THR A 422 2.95 -15.00 -16.53
CA THR A 422 1.78 -14.15 -16.27
C THR A 422 1.30 -14.31 -14.84
N ALA A 423 0.84 -13.21 -14.26
CA ALA A 423 0.15 -13.19 -12.98
C ALA A 423 -1.29 -12.70 -13.16
N ASN A 424 -2.22 -13.35 -12.47
CA ASN A 424 -3.61 -12.96 -12.35
C ASN A 424 -3.93 -12.77 -10.86
N VAL A 425 -4.37 -11.58 -10.50
CA VAL A 425 -4.59 -11.15 -9.11
C VAL A 425 -6.04 -10.75 -8.92
N LYS A 426 -6.70 -11.30 -7.89
CA LYS A 426 -8.01 -10.87 -7.44
C LYS A 426 -8.04 -10.90 -5.93
N LEU A 427 -7.88 -9.74 -5.31
CA LEU A 427 -7.76 -9.59 -3.86
C LEU A 427 -8.76 -8.55 -3.34
N ALA A 428 -9.66 -8.96 -2.47
CA ALA A 428 -10.35 -8.05 -1.58
C ALA A 428 -9.35 -7.56 -0.52
N TYR A 429 -9.33 -6.26 -0.26
CA TYR A 429 -8.43 -5.68 0.73
C TYR A 429 -9.18 -4.80 1.73
N ARG A 430 -8.62 -4.74 2.94
CA ARG A 430 -8.96 -3.78 3.99
C ARG A 430 -7.65 -3.28 4.59
N ALA A 431 -7.44 -1.97 4.59
CA ALA A 431 -6.22 -1.36 5.08
C ALA A 431 -6.53 -0.08 5.86
N ASP A 432 -5.78 0.17 6.91
CA ASP A 432 -5.76 1.47 7.56
C ASP A 432 -5.01 2.47 6.68
N ILE A 433 -5.41 3.74 6.73
CA ILE A 433 -4.68 4.83 6.08
C ILE A 433 -4.00 5.64 7.17
N VAL A 434 -2.67 5.67 7.15
CA VAL A 434 -1.84 6.49 8.04
C VAL A 434 -0.95 7.37 7.16
N ASP A 435 -0.92 8.68 7.44
CA ASP A 435 -0.18 9.65 6.64
C ASP A 435 -0.45 9.55 5.12
N PHE A 436 -1.73 9.34 4.78
CA PHE A 436 -2.25 9.17 3.41
C PHE A 436 -1.67 7.98 2.65
N GLN A 437 -1.13 6.99 3.35
CA GLN A 437 -0.65 5.73 2.78
C GLN A 437 -1.42 4.55 3.34
N LEU A 438 -1.67 3.55 2.50
CA LEU A 438 -2.24 2.28 2.95
C LEU A 438 -1.22 1.54 3.81
N THR A 439 -1.62 1.18 5.02
CA THR A 439 -0.76 0.46 5.97
C THR A 439 -1.39 -0.86 6.35
N LYS A 440 -0.54 -1.88 6.53
CA LYS A 440 -0.93 -3.22 6.99
C LYS A 440 -2.17 -3.78 6.28
N PRO A 441 -2.19 -3.87 4.94
CA PRO A 441 -3.36 -4.34 4.23
C PRO A 441 -3.66 -5.81 4.55
N TYR A 442 -4.84 -6.07 5.08
CA TYR A 442 -5.41 -7.42 5.15
C TYR A 442 -6.02 -7.73 3.79
N VAL A 443 -5.61 -8.86 3.21
CA VAL A 443 -6.06 -9.26 1.88
C VAL A 443 -6.71 -10.64 1.92
N LYS A 444 -7.73 -10.84 1.08
CA LYS A 444 -8.44 -12.11 0.89
C LYS A 444 -8.67 -12.33 -0.60
N GLY A 445 -8.35 -13.52 -1.08
CA GLY A 445 -8.53 -13.85 -2.50
C GLY A 445 -7.35 -14.60 -3.08
N LEU A 446 -7.17 -14.49 -4.38
CA LEU A 446 -6.31 -15.37 -5.17
C LEU A 446 -5.27 -14.57 -5.96
N VAL A 447 -4.05 -15.12 -5.99
CA VAL A 447 -2.97 -14.74 -6.91
C VAL A 447 -2.51 -15.98 -7.63
N ASP A 448 -2.71 -16.04 -8.95
CA ASP A 448 -2.26 -17.13 -9.79
C ASP A 448 -1.11 -16.67 -10.69
N ILE A 449 -0.04 -17.41 -10.65
CA ILE A 449 1.16 -17.20 -11.48
C ILE A 449 1.33 -18.44 -12.34
N GLN A 450 1.56 -18.25 -13.64
CA GLN A 450 1.71 -19.33 -14.59
C GLN A 450 2.89 -19.11 -15.55
N ASN A 451 3.54 -20.22 -15.94
CA ASN A 451 4.65 -20.26 -16.91
C ASN A 451 5.77 -19.26 -16.59
N ALA A 452 6.04 -19.05 -15.33
CA ALA A 452 6.99 -18.05 -14.86
C ALA A 452 8.42 -18.59 -14.81
N ASP A 453 9.38 -17.77 -15.26
CA ASP A 453 10.79 -17.98 -15.00
C ASP A 453 11.18 -17.09 -13.82
N VAL A 454 11.65 -17.71 -12.71
CA VAL A 454 11.98 -17.02 -11.48
C VAL A 454 13.37 -17.42 -11.03
N SER A 455 14.23 -16.44 -10.76
CA SER A 455 15.56 -16.67 -10.20
C SER A 455 15.60 -16.23 -8.75
N TYR A 456 15.96 -17.13 -7.84
CA TYR A 456 16.30 -16.80 -6.47
C TYR A 456 17.78 -16.43 -6.41
N VAL A 457 18.08 -15.14 -6.49
CA VAL A 457 19.40 -14.57 -6.71
C VAL A 457 20.39 -14.89 -5.59
N PRO A 458 20.01 -14.81 -4.29
CA PRO A 458 20.94 -15.10 -3.18
C PRO A 458 21.54 -16.50 -3.22
N ARG A 459 20.80 -17.47 -3.78
CA ARG A 459 21.20 -18.88 -3.86
C ARG A 459 21.56 -19.33 -5.28
N LYS A 460 21.49 -18.42 -6.28
CA LYS A 460 21.75 -18.71 -7.69
C LYS A 460 20.92 -19.89 -8.25
N VAL A 461 19.70 -20.04 -7.76
CA VAL A 461 18.78 -21.09 -8.20
C VAL A 461 17.76 -20.48 -9.16
N ASN A 462 17.62 -21.10 -10.32
CA ASN A 462 16.72 -20.68 -11.38
C ASN A 462 15.61 -21.70 -11.56
N PHE A 463 14.39 -21.24 -11.51
CA PHE A 463 13.20 -22.05 -11.77
C PHE A 463 12.57 -21.61 -13.09
N LYS A 464 12.21 -22.59 -13.91
CA LYS A 464 11.52 -22.38 -15.20
C LYS A 464 10.12 -22.97 -15.16
N ASN A 465 9.24 -22.45 -15.99
CA ASN A 465 7.84 -22.92 -16.09
C ASN A 465 7.16 -23.02 -14.71
N THR A 466 7.43 -22.06 -13.83
CA THR A 466 6.87 -22.03 -12.48
C THR A 466 5.39 -21.68 -12.52
N ALA A 467 4.58 -22.44 -11.80
CA ALA A 467 3.20 -22.11 -11.48
C ALA A 467 3.05 -22.00 -9.98
N ILE A 468 2.28 -21.04 -9.49
CA ILE A 468 2.01 -20.81 -8.07
C ILE A 468 0.60 -20.22 -7.92
N SER A 469 -0.19 -20.78 -7.03
CA SER A 469 -1.49 -20.24 -6.65
C SER A 469 -1.45 -19.88 -5.16
N LEU A 470 -1.55 -18.57 -4.83
CA LEU A 470 -1.61 -18.05 -3.48
C LEU A 470 -3.06 -17.75 -3.13
N ASN A 471 -3.62 -18.45 -2.16
CA ASN A 471 -4.98 -18.23 -1.67
C ASN A 471 -4.94 -17.64 -0.26
N PHE A 472 -5.24 -16.36 -0.15
CA PHE A 472 -5.37 -15.64 1.11
C PHE A 472 -6.79 -15.79 1.64
N THR A 473 -6.90 -16.31 2.86
CA THR A 473 -8.16 -16.37 3.61
C THR A 473 -8.19 -15.25 4.66
N ASP A 474 -9.17 -15.24 5.55
CA ASP A 474 -9.25 -14.24 6.61
C ASP A 474 -8.08 -14.32 7.62
N HIS A 475 -7.46 -15.50 7.76
CA HIS A 475 -6.36 -15.73 8.70
C HIS A 475 -5.11 -16.34 8.05
N ASP A 476 -5.28 -17.25 7.10
CA ASP A 476 -4.24 -18.13 6.62
C ASP A 476 -3.89 -17.86 5.15
N LEU A 477 -2.65 -18.19 4.80
CA LEU A 477 -2.20 -18.28 3.43
C LEU A 477 -2.04 -19.76 3.03
N TYR A 478 -2.76 -20.18 2.01
CA TYR A 478 -2.56 -21.47 1.34
C TYR A 478 -1.82 -21.26 0.02
N ILE A 479 -0.76 -22.01 -0.17
CA ILE A 479 0.07 -21.97 -1.37
C ILE A 479 -0.12 -23.30 -2.08
N LYS A 480 -0.74 -23.27 -3.25
CA LYS A 480 -1.15 -24.49 -3.97
C LYS A 480 -0.60 -24.51 -5.39
N ASN A 481 -0.67 -25.66 -6.03
CA ASN A 481 -0.32 -25.82 -7.44
C ASN A 481 1.08 -25.33 -7.80
N ILE A 482 2.01 -25.36 -6.83
CA ILE A 482 3.38 -24.99 -7.12
C ILE A 482 4.00 -26.08 -7.97
N ARG A 483 4.48 -25.69 -9.14
CA ARG A 483 5.33 -26.47 -10.01
C ARG A 483 6.61 -25.69 -10.27
N LEU A 484 7.73 -26.22 -9.86
CA LEU A 484 9.05 -25.62 -10.07
C LEU A 484 9.87 -26.56 -10.95
N GLN A 485 10.61 -26.03 -11.89
CA GLN A 485 11.57 -26.78 -12.68
C GLN A 485 12.95 -26.13 -12.55
N SER A 486 13.91 -26.92 -12.07
CA SER A 486 15.33 -26.53 -12.01
C SER A 486 16.13 -27.60 -12.74
N GLY A 487 16.71 -27.23 -13.88
CA GLY A 487 17.40 -28.20 -14.73
C GLY A 487 16.49 -29.39 -15.10
N LYS A 488 16.88 -30.59 -14.69
CA LYS A 488 16.13 -31.84 -14.88
C LYS A 488 15.10 -32.11 -13.78
N SER A 489 15.22 -31.46 -12.63
CA SER A 489 14.34 -31.65 -11.49
C SER A 489 13.01 -30.92 -11.67
N VAL A 490 11.89 -31.61 -11.43
CA VAL A 490 10.55 -31.03 -11.38
C VAL A 490 9.98 -31.28 -9.99
N VAL A 491 9.63 -30.20 -9.30
CA VAL A 491 9.15 -30.23 -7.92
C VAL A 491 7.73 -29.69 -7.85
N PHE A 492 6.84 -30.45 -7.25
CA PHE A 492 5.47 -30.05 -6.92
C PHE A 492 5.40 -29.75 -5.43
N MET A 493 4.78 -28.63 -5.08
CA MET A 493 4.72 -28.21 -3.69
C MET A 493 3.33 -27.68 -3.34
N GLU A 494 2.96 -27.92 -2.09
CA GLU A 494 1.82 -27.29 -1.45
C GLU A 494 2.26 -26.79 -0.07
N GLY A 495 1.81 -25.61 0.30
CA GLY A 495 2.18 -25.00 1.55
C GLY A 495 1.03 -24.31 2.27
N SER A 496 1.21 -24.06 3.54
CA SER A 496 0.30 -23.27 4.35
C SER A 496 1.03 -22.51 5.44
N VAL A 497 0.53 -21.33 5.72
CA VAL A 497 0.96 -20.50 6.85
C VAL A 497 -0.28 -20.07 7.61
N GLY A 498 -0.40 -20.47 8.86
CA GLY A 498 -1.47 -20.02 9.74
C GLY A 498 -1.23 -18.60 10.23
N ASN A 499 -2.29 -17.81 10.38
CA ASN A 499 -2.27 -16.44 10.87
C ASN A 499 -1.25 -15.53 10.13
N PHE A 500 -1.12 -15.76 8.82
CA PHE A 500 -0.03 -15.22 8.00
C PHE A 500 0.08 -13.68 8.06
N LEU A 501 -1.01 -12.97 7.74
CA LEU A 501 -0.95 -11.50 7.63
C LEU A 501 -0.67 -10.83 8.97
N ASN A 502 -1.24 -11.35 10.06
CA ASN A 502 -0.98 -10.83 11.38
C ASN A 502 0.49 -11.00 11.75
N LEU A 503 1.03 -12.23 11.62
CA LEU A 503 2.45 -12.50 11.91
C LEU A 503 3.39 -11.70 11.00
N TYR A 504 3.03 -11.56 9.72
CA TYR A 504 3.81 -10.78 8.77
C TYR A 504 4.00 -9.31 9.21
N TYR A 505 3.00 -8.73 9.87
CA TYR A 505 3.05 -7.34 10.33
C TYR A 505 3.56 -7.16 11.77
N THR A 506 3.54 -8.20 12.59
CA THR A 506 3.91 -8.10 14.01
C THR A 506 5.19 -8.85 14.37
N ASP A 507 5.31 -10.11 13.93
CA ASP A 507 6.36 -11.05 14.36
C ASP A 507 6.75 -11.99 13.20
N PRO A 508 7.39 -11.50 12.13
CA PRO A 508 7.70 -12.32 10.95
C PRO A 508 8.61 -13.51 11.26
N GLU A 509 9.41 -13.47 12.33
CA GLU A 509 10.25 -14.57 12.78
C GLU A 509 9.46 -15.74 13.39
N LYS A 510 8.22 -15.52 13.78
CA LYS A 510 7.30 -16.57 14.26
C LYS A 510 6.56 -17.30 13.14
N ILE A 511 6.72 -16.87 11.90
CA ILE A 511 6.10 -17.52 10.75
C ILE A 511 6.69 -18.90 10.57
N LEU A 512 5.82 -19.91 10.62
CA LEU A 512 6.13 -21.30 10.31
C LEU A 512 5.45 -21.67 8.99
N LEU A 513 6.26 -21.88 7.98
CA LEU A 513 5.82 -22.31 6.65
C LEU A 513 5.87 -23.84 6.57
N ASN A 514 4.72 -24.47 6.41
CA ASN A 514 4.63 -25.93 6.27
C ASN A 514 4.54 -26.29 4.79
N TRP A 515 5.53 -27.04 4.30
CA TRP A 515 5.59 -27.50 2.90
C TRP A 515 5.39 -29.00 2.79
N LYS A 516 4.57 -29.42 1.86
CA LYS A 516 4.52 -30.78 1.31
C LYS A 516 5.14 -30.75 -0.08
N ILE A 517 6.22 -31.48 -0.23
CA ILE A 517 7.02 -31.50 -1.46
C ILE A 517 6.98 -32.89 -2.08
N ARG A 518 6.67 -32.95 -3.36
CA ARG A 518 6.68 -34.18 -4.14
C ARG A 518 7.47 -33.97 -5.41
N SER A 519 8.22 -34.98 -5.81
CA SER A 519 8.97 -34.94 -7.06
C SER A 519 9.15 -36.34 -7.64
N PRO A 520 8.94 -36.54 -8.97
CA PRO A 520 9.31 -37.79 -9.63
C PRO A 520 10.82 -37.94 -9.70
N GLU A 521 11.56 -36.82 -9.78
CA GLU A 521 13.02 -36.87 -9.93
C GLU A 521 13.68 -35.60 -9.42
N ILE A 522 14.72 -35.77 -8.58
CA ILE A 522 15.56 -34.66 -8.09
C ILE A 522 17.04 -34.95 -8.35
N HIS A 523 17.71 -33.99 -8.96
CA HIS A 523 19.18 -33.91 -9.09
C HIS A 523 19.71 -32.98 -8.02
N LEU A 524 20.25 -33.55 -6.92
CA LEU A 524 20.70 -32.76 -5.74
C LEU A 524 21.72 -31.69 -6.08
N GLY A 525 22.55 -31.91 -7.12
CA GLY A 525 23.52 -30.94 -7.60
C GLY A 525 22.92 -29.59 -8.02
N GLU A 526 21.66 -29.58 -8.46
CA GLU A 526 20.96 -28.36 -8.89
C GLU A 526 20.56 -27.48 -7.69
N PHE A 527 20.53 -28.04 -6.49
CA PHE A 527 20.13 -27.37 -5.23
C PHE A 527 21.30 -27.09 -4.28
N ILE A 528 22.54 -27.35 -4.66
CA ILE A 528 23.72 -27.07 -3.83
C ILE A 528 23.82 -25.59 -3.44
N GLY A 529 23.29 -24.69 -4.28
CA GLY A 529 23.21 -23.26 -3.96
C GLY A 529 22.53 -22.94 -2.62
N PHE A 530 21.67 -23.83 -2.10
CA PHE A 530 21.06 -23.64 -0.78
C PHE A 530 22.04 -23.82 0.39
N LEU A 531 23.20 -24.44 0.17
CA LEU A 531 24.28 -24.54 1.15
C LEU A 531 25.13 -23.26 1.23
N GLY A 532 25.05 -22.39 0.21
CA GLY A 532 25.86 -21.17 0.15
C GLY A 532 25.48 -20.14 1.20
N THR A 533 26.47 -19.39 1.72
CA THR A 533 26.22 -18.28 2.65
C THR A 533 25.44 -17.16 1.96
N ARG A 534 24.44 -16.62 2.64
CA ARG A 534 23.84 -15.33 2.28
C ARG A 534 24.89 -14.23 2.51
N LYS A 535 25.34 -13.56 1.47
CA LYS A 535 26.14 -12.36 1.65
C LYS A 535 25.20 -11.25 2.12
N PRO A 536 25.37 -10.67 3.32
CA PRO A 536 24.64 -9.47 3.68
C PRO A 536 25.05 -8.36 2.71
N LYS A 537 24.14 -7.91 1.88
CA LYS A 537 24.37 -6.74 1.04
C LYS A 537 24.33 -5.49 1.91
N ALA A 538 25.32 -4.61 1.73
CA ALA A 538 25.34 -3.29 2.33
C ALA A 538 24.01 -2.58 2.04
N LYS A 539 23.35 -2.06 3.09
CA LYS A 539 22.14 -1.26 3.01
C LYS A 539 22.38 -0.02 2.16
N LYS A 540 22.13 -0.07 0.87
CA LYS A 540 21.87 1.14 0.07
C LYS A 540 20.45 1.59 0.43
N ARG A 541 20.37 2.70 1.16
CA ARG A 541 19.12 3.44 1.40
C ARG A 541 18.61 4.01 0.07
N THR A 542 17.96 3.22 -0.74
CA THR A 542 17.01 3.66 -1.75
C THR A 542 15.63 3.53 -1.11
N ARG A 543 14.74 4.48 -1.39
CA ARG A 543 13.32 4.46 -1.03
C ARG A 543 12.65 3.23 -1.66
N GLN A 544 13.00 2.04 -1.20
CA GLN A 544 12.28 0.81 -1.53
C GLN A 544 11.01 0.76 -0.68
N SER A 545 9.95 0.26 -1.26
CA SER A 545 8.69 0.08 -0.53
C SER A 545 8.94 -0.81 0.70
N ASN A 546 8.28 -0.52 1.80
CA ASN A 546 8.29 -1.34 3.03
C ASN A 546 7.97 -2.83 2.74
N PHE A 547 7.29 -3.10 1.63
CA PHE A 547 6.96 -4.45 1.15
C PHE A 547 8.21 -5.28 0.79
N SER A 548 9.18 -4.72 0.07
CA SER A 548 10.41 -5.44 -0.31
C SER A 548 11.28 -5.76 0.92
N GLU A 549 11.35 -4.85 1.89
CA GLU A 549 12.09 -5.07 3.15
C GLU A 549 11.42 -6.15 3.99
N ASN A 550 10.10 -6.11 4.16
CA ASN A 550 9.35 -7.11 4.91
C ASN A 550 9.41 -8.50 4.24
N LEU A 551 9.39 -8.56 2.91
CA LEU A 551 9.55 -9.82 2.18
C LEU A 551 10.94 -10.42 2.39
N ASN A 552 11.99 -9.58 2.41
CA ASN A 552 13.34 -10.01 2.72
C ASN A 552 13.44 -10.58 4.14
N GLU A 553 12.87 -9.88 5.11
CA GLU A 553 12.84 -10.31 6.51
C GLU A 553 12.10 -11.64 6.67
N LEU A 554 10.96 -11.80 5.98
CA LEU A 554 10.21 -13.04 5.94
C LEU A 554 11.08 -14.22 5.44
N PHE A 555 11.74 -14.06 4.30
CA PHE A 555 12.60 -15.13 3.74
C PHE A 555 13.86 -15.41 4.57
N GLU A 556 14.30 -14.46 5.38
CA GLU A 556 15.48 -14.61 6.21
C GLU A 556 15.20 -15.24 7.57
N LYS A 557 14.11 -14.84 8.19
CA LYS A 557 13.81 -15.20 9.59
C LYS A 557 12.77 -16.30 9.76
N SER A 558 11.92 -16.54 8.75
CA SER A 558 10.86 -17.57 8.88
C SER A 558 11.44 -18.98 9.02
N GLN A 559 10.76 -19.81 9.79
CA GLN A 559 11.05 -21.24 9.87
C GLN A 559 10.26 -21.98 8.78
N VAL A 560 10.90 -22.98 8.18
CA VAL A 560 10.29 -23.78 7.12
C VAL A 560 10.32 -25.26 7.48
N ASN A 561 9.14 -25.84 7.64
CA ASN A 561 8.96 -27.26 7.87
C ASN A 561 8.61 -27.95 6.54
N MET A 562 9.40 -28.92 6.11
CA MET A 562 9.25 -29.58 4.83
C MET A 562 9.06 -31.07 5.00
N ASN A 563 7.95 -31.59 4.47
CA ASN A 563 7.71 -33.01 4.27
C ASN A 563 7.96 -33.34 2.79
N ILE A 564 8.95 -34.12 2.50
CA ILE A 564 9.47 -34.36 1.16
C ILE A 564 9.27 -35.83 0.79
N LYS A 565 8.72 -36.08 -0.41
CA LYS A 565 8.60 -37.41 -1.01
C LYS A 565 9.12 -37.33 -2.45
N VAL A 566 10.11 -38.17 -2.78
CA VAL A 566 10.77 -38.19 -4.09
C VAL A 566 10.89 -39.61 -4.61
N ASP A 567 10.49 -39.84 -5.82
CA ASP A 567 10.57 -41.20 -6.42
C ASP A 567 12.00 -41.57 -6.73
N LYS A 568 12.80 -40.64 -7.33
CA LYS A 568 14.20 -40.85 -7.68
C LYS A 568 15.07 -39.65 -7.31
N ILE A 569 16.19 -39.92 -6.61
CA ILE A 569 17.21 -38.92 -6.27
C ILE A 569 18.53 -39.29 -6.94
N TYR A 570 19.11 -38.32 -7.63
CA TYR A 570 20.43 -38.40 -8.23
C TYR A 570 21.42 -37.48 -7.57
N TYR A 571 22.59 -37.99 -7.23
CA TYR A 571 23.74 -37.20 -6.78
C TYR A 571 25.04 -37.82 -7.29
N SER A 572 25.66 -37.24 -8.33
CA SER A 572 26.80 -37.84 -9.00
C SER A 572 26.45 -39.24 -9.53
N LYS A 573 27.09 -40.32 -9.05
CA LYS A 573 26.82 -41.73 -9.34
C LYS A 573 25.81 -42.38 -8.38
N PHE A 574 25.39 -41.69 -7.35
CA PHE A 574 24.43 -42.18 -6.37
C PHE A 574 23.01 -42.03 -6.91
N LEU A 575 22.29 -43.13 -6.97
CA LEU A 575 20.88 -43.21 -7.29
C LEU A 575 20.13 -43.80 -6.08
N ALA A 576 19.17 -43.10 -5.58
CA ALA A 576 18.23 -43.61 -4.59
C ALA A 576 16.79 -43.51 -5.08
N THR A 577 15.91 -44.35 -4.58
CA THR A 577 14.49 -44.38 -4.89
C THR A 577 13.65 -44.33 -3.61
N ASN A 578 12.35 -43.97 -3.76
CA ASN A 578 11.39 -43.91 -2.67
C ASN A 578 11.91 -43.12 -1.46
N ALA A 579 12.43 -41.93 -1.73
CA ALA A 579 12.96 -41.06 -0.70
C ALA A 579 11.86 -40.33 0.07
N ASN A 580 11.98 -40.35 1.39
CA ASN A 580 11.15 -39.56 2.29
C ASN A 580 12.08 -38.78 3.20
N ALA A 581 11.71 -37.54 3.53
CA ALA A 581 12.45 -36.70 4.45
C ALA A 581 11.55 -35.68 5.15
N ASP A 582 11.80 -35.45 6.43
CA ASP A 582 11.28 -34.31 7.18
C ASP A 582 12.43 -33.37 7.49
N LEU A 583 12.37 -32.16 6.96
CA LEU A 583 13.39 -31.13 7.16
C LEU A 583 12.78 -29.92 7.86
N LEU A 584 13.53 -29.35 8.80
CA LEU A 584 13.21 -28.04 9.38
C LEU A 584 14.34 -27.07 9.04
N LEU A 585 14.05 -26.09 8.19
CA LEU A 585 14.95 -24.98 7.96
C LEU A 585 14.71 -23.91 9.03
N THR A 586 15.81 -23.41 9.57
CA THR A 586 15.86 -22.27 10.47
C THR A 586 16.81 -21.22 9.91
N GLU A 587 16.87 -20.06 10.52
CA GLU A 587 17.77 -18.98 10.14
C GLU A 587 19.23 -19.48 9.96
N ASN A 588 19.71 -20.35 10.86
CA ASN A 588 21.10 -20.73 10.96
C ASN A 588 21.40 -22.19 10.59
N GLY A 589 20.42 -22.93 10.00
CA GLY A 589 20.70 -24.31 9.65
C GLY A 589 19.50 -25.13 9.22
N ILE A 590 19.77 -26.42 9.09
CA ILE A 590 18.79 -27.43 8.67
C ILE A 590 18.80 -28.57 9.71
N ALA A 591 17.65 -28.82 10.34
CA ALA A 591 17.46 -30.07 11.06
C ALA A 591 16.91 -31.13 10.10
N ILE A 592 17.51 -32.30 10.08
CA ILE A 592 17.21 -33.40 9.18
C ILE A 592 16.59 -34.51 10.03
N LYS A 593 15.36 -34.88 9.75
CA LYS A 593 14.61 -35.90 10.50
C LYS A 593 14.01 -36.92 9.54
N ASN A 594 13.92 -38.18 9.99
CA ASN A 594 13.21 -39.24 9.30
C ASN A 594 13.56 -39.41 7.81
N VAL A 595 14.80 -39.11 7.43
CA VAL A 595 15.23 -39.34 6.05
C VAL A 595 15.38 -40.85 5.82
N SER A 596 14.75 -41.35 4.78
CA SER A 596 14.88 -42.73 4.37
C SER A 596 14.86 -42.84 2.86
N VAL A 597 15.75 -43.66 2.30
CA VAL A 597 15.84 -43.91 0.86
C VAL A 597 16.07 -45.41 0.61
N LYS A 598 15.64 -45.92 -0.54
CA LYS A 598 16.03 -47.22 -1.06
C LYS A 598 17.25 -47.01 -1.96
N HIS A 599 18.29 -47.82 -1.76
CA HIS A 599 19.50 -47.81 -2.56
C HIS A 599 20.04 -49.25 -2.69
N SER A 600 20.32 -49.66 -3.92
CA SER A 600 21.05 -50.90 -4.26
C SER A 600 20.53 -52.16 -3.47
N GLY A 601 19.22 -52.37 -3.48
CA GLY A 601 18.56 -53.54 -2.88
C GLY A 601 18.32 -53.38 -1.35
N GLY A 602 18.78 -52.32 -0.72
CA GLY A 602 18.59 -52.05 0.69
C GLY A 602 18.00 -50.69 1.00
N SER A 603 18.23 -50.21 2.20
CA SER A 603 17.79 -48.88 2.65
C SER A 603 18.86 -48.12 3.39
N VAL A 604 18.81 -46.80 3.28
CA VAL A 604 19.62 -45.88 4.05
C VAL A 604 18.68 -44.93 4.78
N SER A 605 18.83 -44.83 6.08
CA SER A 605 18.11 -43.88 6.95
C SER A 605 19.09 -42.88 7.55
N LEU A 606 18.67 -41.64 7.67
CA LEU A 606 19.54 -40.53 8.10
C LEU A 606 18.76 -39.55 9.00
N ASN A 607 19.38 -39.18 10.09
CA ASN A 607 18.98 -38.08 10.96
C ASN A 607 20.19 -37.20 11.26
N GLY A 608 19.97 -35.90 11.49
CA GLY A 608 21.07 -35.03 11.83
C GLY A 608 20.77 -33.55 11.72
N SER A 609 21.82 -32.78 11.55
CA SER A 609 21.71 -31.32 11.35
C SER A 609 22.87 -30.78 10.54
N ILE A 610 22.61 -29.69 9.85
CA ILE A 610 23.60 -28.85 9.19
C ILE A 610 23.46 -27.45 9.79
N ALA A 611 24.51 -26.90 10.39
CA ALA A 611 24.54 -25.57 10.96
C ALA A 611 25.52 -24.69 10.17
N GLN A 612 25.05 -23.55 9.71
CA GLN A 612 25.85 -22.59 8.95
C GLN A 612 26.76 -21.78 9.89
N LYS A 613 28.04 -21.65 9.56
CA LYS A 613 28.98 -20.85 10.31
C LYS A 613 29.92 -20.13 9.35
N GLY A 614 29.63 -18.87 9.05
CA GLY A 614 30.35 -18.08 8.04
C GLY A 614 30.26 -18.70 6.65
N SER A 615 31.39 -18.99 6.00
CA SER A 615 31.47 -19.60 4.66
C SER A 615 31.47 -21.13 4.67
N THR A 616 31.18 -21.75 5.78
CA THR A 616 31.20 -23.20 5.97
C THR A 616 29.94 -23.67 6.70
N ASN A 617 29.63 -24.95 6.51
CA ASN A 617 28.47 -25.61 7.12
C ASN A 617 28.96 -26.80 7.97
N ASN A 618 28.72 -26.75 9.27
CA ASN A 618 29.00 -27.86 10.17
C ASN A 618 27.85 -28.86 10.11
N PHE A 619 28.17 -30.12 9.90
CA PHE A 619 27.12 -31.17 9.91
C PHE A 619 27.38 -32.19 11.02
N LYS A 620 26.28 -32.77 11.50
CA LYS A 620 26.22 -33.96 12.37
C LYS A 620 25.20 -34.92 11.81
N LEU A 621 25.61 -36.14 11.47
CA LEU A 621 24.75 -37.11 10.81
C LEU A 621 24.81 -38.46 11.53
N ASN A 622 23.65 -39.03 11.82
CA ASN A 622 23.45 -40.39 12.24
C ASN A 622 22.80 -41.18 11.10
N THR A 623 23.53 -42.15 10.58
CA THR A 623 23.11 -42.93 9.41
C THR A 623 22.97 -44.38 9.75
N VAL A 624 21.89 -45.05 9.34
CA VAL A 624 21.67 -46.47 9.40
C VAL A 624 21.51 -47.03 8.01
N ILE A 625 22.38 -47.95 7.63
CA ILE A 625 22.37 -48.68 6.37
C ILE A 625 21.90 -50.08 6.65
N THR A 626 20.96 -50.56 5.85
CA THR A 626 20.38 -51.92 6.03
C THR A 626 20.31 -52.64 4.67
N ASN A 627 21.05 -53.74 4.57
CA ASN A 627 21.01 -54.67 3.45
C ASN A 627 21.36 -54.05 2.08
N VAL A 628 22.31 -53.12 2.06
CA VAL A 628 22.73 -52.42 0.83
C VAL A 628 23.88 -53.20 0.15
N ASP A 629 23.79 -53.43 -1.16
CA ASP A 629 24.89 -54.00 -1.92
C ASP A 629 26.13 -53.12 -1.82
N ILE A 630 27.22 -53.66 -1.24
CA ILE A 630 28.40 -52.88 -0.90
C ILE A 630 29.20 -52.43 -2.15
N LYS A 631 29.18 -53.25 -3.21
CA LYS A 631 29.83 -52.92 -4.48
C LYS A 631 29.24 -51.66 -5.07
N ASN A 632 27.92 -51.61 -5.20
CA ASN A 632 27.20 -50.49 -5.75
C ASN A 632 27.26 -49.26 -4.80
N PHE A 633 27.26 -49.48 -3.49
CA PHE A 633 27.44 -48.40 -2.52
C PHE A 633 28.79 -47.71 -2.67
N PHE A 634 29.90 -48.48 -2.75
CA PHE A 634 31.23 -47.92 -2.98
C PHE A 634 31.33 -47.21 -4.34
N TYR A 635 30.78 -47.80 -5.41
CA TYR A 635 30.71 -47.18 -6.72
C TYR A 635 29.99 -45.81 -6.69
N SER A 636 28.87 -45.75 -6.01
CA SER A 636 28.05 -44.54 -5.93
C SER A 636 28.77 -43.35 -5.26
N PHE A 637 29.66 -43.65 -4.30
CA PHE A 637 30.46 -42.66 -3.58
C PHE A 637 31.92 -42.55 -4.05
N ASN A 638 32.18 -42.95 -5.31
CA ASN A 638 33.50 -42.88 -5.94
C ASN A 638 34.58 -43.57 -5.07
N ASN A 639 34.25 -44.75 -4.52
CA ASN A 639 35.06 -45.56 -3.62
C ASN A 639 35.55 -44.80 -2.36
N PHE A 640 34.86 -43.76 -1.93
CA PHE A 640 35.28 -42.85 -0.83
C PHE A 640 36.67 -42.29 -0.98
N GLY A 641 37.15 -42.12 -2.24
CA GLY A 641 38.50 -41.63 -2.55
C GLY A 641 39.60 -42.68 -2.39
N MET A 642 39.27 -43.92 -2.02
CA MET A 642 40.24 -44.99 -1.86
C MET A 642 40.72 -45.50 -3.22
N LYS A 643 42.07 -45.69 -3.37
CA LYS A 643 42.69 -46.16 -4.61
C LYS A 643 42.96 -47.66 -4.59
N THR A 644 43.14 -48.28 -3.42
CA THR A 644 43.50 -49.69 -3.26
C THR A 644 42.30 -50.57 -3.10
N LEU A 645 41.33 -50.19 -2.24
CA LEU A 645 40.06 -50.94 -2.06
C LEU A 645 38.95 -50.21 -2.79
N THR A 646 38.45 -50.84 -3.84
CA THR A 646 37.43 -50.26 -4.74
C THR A 646 36.17 -51.11 -4.77
N SER A 647 35.13 -50.58 -5.41
CA SER A 647 33.88 -51.30 -5.65
C SER A 647 34.08 -52.66 -6.41
N LYS A 648 35.15 -52.77 -7.20
CA LYS A 648 35.47 -53.99 -7.91
C LYS A 648 35.96 -55.11 -6.96
N ASN A 649 36.49 -54.73 -5.83
CA ASN A 649 37.05 -55.66 -4.85
C ASN A 649 36.05 -56.17 -3.83
N LEU A 650 34.82 -55.63 -3.81
CA LEU A 650 33.81 -55.84 -2.76
C LEU A 650 32.55 -56.56 -3.31
N LYS A 651 32.07 -57.52 -2.52
CA LYS A 651 30.77 -58.19 -2.69
C LYS A 651 30.13 -58.39 -1.32
N GLY A 652 28.80 -58.37 -1.28
CA GLY A 652 28.02 -58.64 -0.10
C GLY A 652 27.05 -57.54 0.27
N TYR A 653 26.37 -57.69 1.38
CA TYR A 653 25.31 -56.77 1.85
C TYR A 653 25.76 -56.07 3.12
N LEU A 654 25.84 -54.74 3.01
CA LEU A 654 26.29 -53.88 4.10
C LEU A 654 25.10 -53.54 5.02
N PHE A 655 25.35 -53.68 6.31
CA PHE A 655 24.61 -53.12 7.42
C PHE A 655 25.58 -52.20 8.15
N SER A 656 25.17 -50.96 8.46
CA SER A 656 26.06 -50.04 9.18
C SER A 656 25.25 -49.03 9.98
N THR A 657 25.82 -48.68 11.14
CA THR A 657 25.39 -47.55 11.94
C THR A 657 26.57 -46.57 12.01
N THR A 658 26.34 -45.36 11.52
CA THR A 658 27.38 -44.34 11.45
C THR A 658 26.96 -43.09 12.19
N ASN A 659 27.85 -42.55 12.99
CA ASN A 659 27.71 -41.29 13.66
C ASN A 659 28.90 -40.44 13.27
N ILE A 660 28.67 -39.42 12.42
CA ILE A 660 29.73 -38.63 11.83
C ILE A 660 29.42 -37.15 11.86
N SER A 661 30.40 -36.33 12.12
CA SER A 661 30.37 -34.88 12.05
C SER A 661 31.53 -34.34 11.21
N GLY A 662 31.37 -33.16 10.67
CA GLY A 662 32.41 -32.53 9.87
C GLY A 662 31.93 -31.18 9.31
N VAL A 663 32.68 -30.67 8.35
CA VAL A 663 32.46 -29.39 7.71
C VAL A 663 32.39 -29.56 6.19
N ILE A 664 31.38 -28.96 5.57
CA ILE A 664 31.29 -28.84 4.13
C ILE A 664 31.36 -27.34 3.73
N SER A 665 32.00 -27.06 2.63
CA SER A 665 32.03 -25.71 2.06
C SER A 665 30.70 -25.32 1.45
N ASP A 666 30.51 -24.05 1.14
CA ASP A 666 29.33 -23.53 0.43
C ASP A 666 29.14 -24.14 -0.98
N LYS A 667 30.16 -24.76 -1.54
CA LYS A 667 30.13 -25.50 -2.79
C LYS A 667 29.79 -26.99 -2.63
N GLY A 668 29.48 -27.42 -1.41
CA GLY A 668 29.17 -28.82 -1.11
C GLY A 668 30.39 -29.73 -0.98
N ASN A 669 31.59 -29.18 -0.99
CA ASN A 669 32.81 -29.99 -0.86
C ASN A 669 33.09 -30.28 0.62
N LEU A 670 33.25 -31.56 0.93
CA LEU A 670 33.66 -32.02 2.24
C LEU A 670 35.08 -31.54 2.56
N LEU A 671 35.33 -31.08 3.77
CA LEU A 671 36.65 -30.77 4.29
C LEU A 671 37.17 -31.99 5.10
N PRO A 672 38.02 -32.87 4.53
CA PRO A 672 38.39 -34.15 5.13
C PRO A 672 38.99 -34.02 6.53
N ASN A 673 39.81 -33.01 6.78
CA ASN A 673 40.46 -32.75 8.09
C ASN A 673 39.47 -32.45 9.21
N SER A 674 38.22 -32.11 8.90
CA SER A 674 37.17 -31.80 9.88
C SER A 674 36.37 -33.02 10.33
N LEU A 675 36.57 -34.17 9.68
CA LEU A 675 35.77 -35.35 9.95
C LEU A 675 36.06 -35.91 11.34
N TYR A 676 34.99 -36.24 12.07
CA TYR A 676 35.02 -36.87 13.38
C TYR A 676 33.81 -37.77 13.58
N GLY A 677 34.04 -39.01 14.02
CA GLY A 677 32.92 -39.91 14.29
C GLY A 677 33.28 -41.36 14.35
N SER A 678 32.26 -42.20 14.33
CA SER A 678 32.39 -43.66 14.39
C SER A 678 31.47 -44.36 13.39
N ILE A 679 31.95 -45.48 12.87
CA ILE A 679 31.25 -46.34 11.91
C ILE A 679 31.27 -47.75 12.47
N ALA A 680 30.16 -48.31 12.85
CA ALA A 680 30.00 -49.74 13.13
C ALA A 680 29.36 -50.40 11.90
N PHE A 681 29.89 -51.47 11.43
CA PHE A 681 29.40 -52.16 10.28
C PHE A 681 29.35 -53.67 10.42
N ASN A 682 28.47 -54.29 9.63
CA ASN A 682 28.37 -55.71 9.43
C ASN A 682 28.18 -55.99 7.94
N LEU A 683 29.13 -56.70 7.34
CA LEU A 683 29.02 -57.13 5.95
C LEU A 683 28.64 -58.61 5.91
N LYS A 684 27.46 -58.90 5.42
CA LYS A 684 26.89 -60.25 5.32
C LYS A 684 27.12 -60.82 3.92
N LYS A 685 27.33 -62.14 3.83
CA LYS A 685 27.60 -62.86 2.56
C LYS A 685 28.67 -62.13 1.71
N GLY A 686 29.72 -61.69 2.42
CA GLY A 686 30.74 -60.85 1.77
C GLY A 686 31.82 -61.64 1.05
N ALA A 687 32.48 -60.97 0.13
CA ALA A 687 33.72 -61.45 -0.45
C ALA A 687 34.65 -60.29 -0.77
N LEU A 688 35.96 -60.53 -0.64
CA LEU A 688 37.03 -59.70 -1.15
C LEU A 688 37.54 -60.33 -2.47
N LEU A 689 37.39 -59.62 -3.57
CA LEU A 689 37.66 -60.10 -4.93
C LEU A 689 38.91 -59.45 -5.46
N SER A 690 39.84 -60.29 -5.97
CA SER A 690 41.05 -59.89 -6.69
C SER A 690 41.77 -58.71 -5.99
N PHE A 691 41.95 -58.81 -4.68
CA PHE A 691 42.62 -57.76 -3.90
C PHE A 691 44.12 -57.88 -3.92
N ASP A 692 44.81 -57.18 -4.83
CA ASP A 692 46.25 -57.32 -5.08
C ASP A 692 47.16 -57.32 -3.87
N PRO A 693 46.96 -56.44 -2.81
CA PRO A 693 47.81 -56.46 -1.66
C PRO A 693 47.81 -57.80 -0.94
N ILE A 694 46.68 -58.54 -0.83
CA ILE A 694 46.65 -59.84 -0.19
C ILE A 694 47.14 -60.95 -1.15
N LYS A 695 46.83 -60.85 -2.40
CA LYS A 695 47.34 -61.78 -3.45
C LYS A 695 48.84 -61.78 -3.50
N ASN A 696 49.49 -60.61 -3.40
CA ASN A 696 50.93 -60.52 -3.40
C ASN A 696 51.58 -61.21 -2.20
N VAL A 697 50.96 -61.07 -1.03
CA VAL A 697 51.41 -61.83 0.17
C VAL A 697 51.14 -63.31 0.01
N GLY A 698 50.04 -63.66 -0.59
CA GLY A 698 49.62 -65.06 -0.78
C GLY A 698 50.59 -65.89 -1.63
N LYS A 699 51.25 -65.29 -2.58
CA LYS A 699 52.22 -65.92 -3.46
C LYS A 699 53.35 -66.51 -2.66
N PHE A 700 53.69 -65.98 -1.53
CA PHE A 700 54.73 -66.47 -0.66
C PHE A 700 54.23 -67.33 0.51
N ALA A 701 53.15 -66.94 1.16
CA ALA A 701 52.62 -67.53 2.37
C ALA A 701 51.61 -68.64 2.14
N PHE A 702 50.95 -68.64 0.97
CA PHE A 702 49.85 -69.54 0.64
C PHE A 702 49.85 -69.95 -0.85
N PRO A 703 50.96 -70.54 -1.34
CA PRO A 703 51.11 -70.75 -2.83
C PRO A 703 50.04 -71.70 -3.44
N PHE A 704 49.35 -72.47 -2.64
CA PHE A 704 48.35 -73.46 -3.06
C PHE A 704 46.90 -72.97 -2.80
N ARG A 705 46.70 -71.74 -2.39
CA ARG A 705 45.35 -71.13 -2.15
C ARG A 705 45.06 -70.10 -3.20
N ASP A 706 43.85 -70.23 -3.79
CA ASP A 706 43.31 -69.16 -4.67
C ASP A 706 42.79 -68.00 -3.81
N LEU A 707 43.48 -66.86 -3.80
CA LEU A 707 43.15 -65.66 -3.08
C LEU A 707 42.40 -64.67 -3.93
N ASP A 708 41.94 -65.04 -5.09
CA ASP A 708 41.09 -64.18 -5.97
C ASP A 708 39.66 -63.99 -5.39
N ASN A 709 39.17 -64.96 -4.61
CA ASN A 709 37.82 -64.85 -4.01
C ASN A 709 37.85 -65.31 -2.55
N ILE A 710 38.05 -64.38 -1.65
CA ILE A 710 38.07 -64.56 -0.19
C ILE A 710 36.69 -64.33 0.36
N THR A 711 35.87 -65.34 0.60
CA THR A 711 34.50 -65.22 1.10
C THR A 711 34.44 -65.26 2.62
N PHE A 712 33.47 -64.53 3.19
CA PHE A 712 33.15 -64.53 4.60
C PHE A 712 31.61 -64.40 4.79
N THR A 713 31.10 -65.13 5.80
CA THR A 713 29.65 -65.16 6.07
C THR A 713 29.23 -63.85 6.72
N ASN A 714 30.06 -63.38 7.64
CA ASN A 714 29.74 -62.21 8.42
C ASN A 714 31.08 -61.52 8.82
N LEU A 715 31.22 -60.24 8.48
CA LEU A 715 32.37 -59.44 8.86
C LEU A 715 31.90 -58.22 9.65
N ASN A 716 32.15 -58.19 10.92
CA ASN A 716 31.81 -57.09 11.81
C ASN A 716 33.03 -56.27 12.12
N GLY A 717 32.88 -54.95 12.20
CA GLY A 717 33.98 -54.06 12.58
C GLY A 717 33.46 -52.73 13.09
N LYS A 718 34.38 -52.00 13.72
CA LYS A 718 34.18 -50.60 14.13
C LYS A 718 35.35 -49.75 13.70
N PHE A 719 35.03 -48.60 13.13
CA PHE A 719 36.01 -47.59 12.71
C PHE A 719 35.79 -46.32 13.48
N ASP A 720 36.83 -45.64 13.88
CA ASP A 720 36.79 -44.29 14.44
C ASP A 720 37.47 -43.35 13.47
N VAL A 721 36.77 -42.29 13.06
CA VAL A 721 37.23 -41.32 12.07
C VAL A 721 37.73 -40.06 12.78
N ARG A 722 38.94 -39.59 12.46
CA ARG A 722 39.54 -38.33 12.95
C ARG A 722 40.30 -37.64 11.82
N GLY A 723 39.73 -36.62 11.23
CA GLY A 723 40.27 -35.97 10.04
C GLY A 723 40.39 -36.95 8.88
N GLN A 724 41.59 -37.05 8.30
CA GLN A 724 41.86 -37.99 7.21
C GLN A 724 42.30 -39.39 7.69
N LYS A 725 42.22 -39.65 9.00
CA LYS A 725 42.65 -40.93 9.60
C LYS A 725 41.42 -41.70 10.05
N ILE A 726 41.38 -42.97 9.69
CA ILE A 726 40.37 -43.95 10.10
C ILE A 726 41.08 -45.01 10.97
N THR A 727 40.80 -45.03 12.26
CA THR A 727 41.28 -46.06 13.14
C THR A 727 40.44 -47.31 13.00
N ILE A 728 41.02 -48.40 12.59
CA ILE A 728 40.42 -49.73 12.55
C ILE A 728 40.57 -50.34 13.90
N ASN A 729 39.51 -50.43 14.68
CA ASN A 729 39.47 -51.06 15.95
C ASN A 729 39.74 -52.55 15.79
N PRO A 730 40.41 -53.26 16.73
CA PRO A 730 40.75 -54.68 16.59
C PRO A 730 39.54 -55.49 16.18
N MET A 731 39.63 -56.16 15.05
CA MET A 731 38.54 -56.99 14.49
C MET A 731 39.09 -58.27 13.87
N GLN A 732 38.24 -59.30 13.94
CA GLN A 732 38.54 -60.63 13.39
C GLN A 732 37.85 -60.82 12.04
N ILE A 733 38.61 -61.24 11.06
CA ILE A 733 38.08 -61.67 9.79
C ILE A 733 38.20 -63.18 9.69
N ASN A 734 37.07 -63.85 9.72
CA ASN A 734 36.97 -65.29 9.51
C ASN A 734 36.50 -65.56 8.07
N SER A 735 37.41 -66.06 7.26
CA SER A 735 37.12 -66.26 5.84
C SER A 735 37.20 -67.76 5.44
N SER A 736 36.78 -68.05 4.23
CA SER A 736 36.84 -69.37 3.63
C SER A 736 38.26 -69.90 3.47
N LEU A 737 39.26 -68.99 3.35
CA LEU A 737 40.62 -69.33 2.98
C LEU A 737 41.61 -69.04 4.09
N LEU A 738 41.42 -68.04 4.92
CA LEU A 738 42.28 -67.60 5.96
C LEU A 738 41.55 -66.78 7.02
N ASN A 739 42.01 -66.91 8.25
CA ASN A 739 41.55 -66.03 9.35
C ASN A 739 42.64 -64.99 9.59
N MET A 740 42.22 -63.76 9.93
CA MET A 740 43.10 -62.69 10.24
C MET A 740 42.56 -61.76 11.32
N ASP A 741 43.48 -61.26 12.12
CA ASP A 741 43.17 -60.13 13.02
C ASP A 741 43.77 -58.89 12.43
N ILE A 742 42.95 -57.82 12.36
CA ILE A 742 43.30 -56.55 11.75
C ILE A 742 43.08 -55.39 12.73
N ALA A 743 44.06 -54.52 12.84
CA ALA A 743 43.92 -53.27 13.60
C ALA A 743 44.93 -52.22 13.09
N GLY A 744 44.66 -50.97 13.36
CA GLY A 744 45.60 -49.90 13.02
C GLY A 744 44.97 -48.67 12.44
N ILE A 745 45.68 -47.88 11.68
CA ILE A 745 45.21 -46.58 11.14
C ILE A 745 45.32 -46.66 9.63
N TYR A 746 44.23 -46.42 8.94
CA TYR A 746 44.18 -46.09 7.51
C TYR A 746 44.19 -44.57 7.35
N SER A 747 45.04 -44.04 6.51
CA SER A 747 45.10 -42.63 6.17
C SER A 747 44.64 -42.38 4.75
N MET A 748 43.75 -41.42 4.54
CA MET A 748 43.31 -40.99 3.19
C MET A 748 44.40 -40.17 2.48
N SER A 749 45.48 -39.77 3.20
CA SER A 749 46.64 -39.07 2.65
C SER A 749 47.91 -39.93 2.80
N THR A 750 48.66 -39.73 3.88
CA THR A 750 49.84 -40.49 4.23
C THR A 750 49.81 -40.88 5.69
N GLY A 751 50.52 -41.96 6.05
CA GLY A 751 50.63 -42.42 7.45
C GLY A 751 49.70 -43.61 7.74
N THR A 752 49.38 -44.41 6.72
CA THR A 752 48.72 -45.70 6.89
C THR A 752 49.63 -46.68 7.61
N ASN A 753 49.12 -47.26 8.69
CA ASN A 753 49.82 -48.27 9.50
C ASN A 753 48.76 -49.25 10.04
N ILE A 754 48.57 -50.34 9.31
CA ILE A 754 47.57 -51.36 9.63
C ILE A 754 48.32 -52.67 9.86
N THR A 755 48.15 -53.30 11.01
CA THR A 755 48.69 -54.59 11.34
C THR A 755 47.68 -55.68 10.95
N LEU A 756 48.18 -56.76 10.34
CA LEU A 756 47.38 -57.90 9.96
C LEU A 756 48.11 -59.14 10.52
N ASP A 757 47.49 -59.87 11.43
CA ASP A 757 48.01 -61.11 12.02
C ASP A 757 47.23 -62.28 11.42
N ILE A 758 47.97 -63.10 10.65
CA ILE A 758 47.36 -64.24 9.95
C ILE A 758 47.88 -65.54 10.57
N PRO A 759 47.10 -66.20 11.45
CA PRO A 759 47.47 -67.53 11.99
C PRO A 759 47.42 -68.56 10.89
N LEU A 760 48.54 -69.33 10.70
CA LEU A 760 48.62 -70.39 9.68
C LEU A 760 47.94 -71.69 10.12
N ARG A 761 47.45 -71.77 11.33
CA ARG A 761 46.74 -72.92 11.88
C ARG A 761 45.44 -73.18 11.16
N ASN A 762 45.07 -74.46 10.95
CA ASN A 762 43.79 -74.83 10.34
C ASN A 762 42.61 -74.49 11.28
N PRO A 763 41.69 -73.56 10.91
CA PRO A 763 40.61 -73.12 11.75
C PRO A 763 39.57 -74.21 12.06
N LYS A 764 39.47 -75.24 11.24
CA LYS A 764 38.60 -76.41 11.45
C LYS A 764 38.89 -77.18 12.73
N LYS A 765 40.18 -77.15 13.20
CA LYS A 765 40.59 -77.82 14.46
C LYS A 765 40.05 -77.16 15.73
N ASP A 766 39.55 -75.98 15.65
CA ASP A 766 38.99 -75.24 16.79
C ASP A 766 37.50 -75.00 16.68
N ALA A 767 36.77 -75.76 15.81
CA ALA A 767 35.38 -75.58 15.53
C ALA A 767 34.51 -75.87 16.77
N ASP A 768 34.90 -76.83 17.55
CA ASP A 768 34.16 -77.35 18.74
C ASP A 768 34.37 -76.52 20.01
N ILE A 769 35.22 -75.47 19.97
CA ILE A 769 35.45 -74.60 21.14
C ILE A 769 34.39 -73.53 21.18
N THR A 770 33.61 -73.53 22.25
CA THR A 770 32.52 -72.56 22.47
C THR A 770 32.95 -71.28 23.19
N ASP A 771 33.99 -71.40 24.04
CA ASP A 771 34.57 -70.24 24.75
C ASP A 771 35.36 -69.35 23.83
N LYS A 772 35.00 -68.04 23.80
CA LYS A 772 35.57 -67.07 22.88
C LYS A 772 37.03 -66.75 23.19
N ASP A 773 37.42 -66.68 24.44
CA ASP A 773 38.77 -66.33 24.88
C ASP A 773 39.71 -67.50 24.68
N GLU A 774 39.28 -68.71 24.98
CA GLU A 774 40.00 -69.95 24.70
C GLU A 774 40.21 -70.12 23.20
N LYS A 775 39.16 -69.95 22.42
CA LYS A 775 39.22 -70.02 20.96
C LYS A 775 40.20 -69.00 20.40
N ARG A 776 40.23 -67.77 20.96
CA ARG A 776 41.17 -66.72 20.59
C ARG A 776 42.62 -67.08 20.96
N ALA A 777 42.84 -67.58 22.21
CA ALA A 777 44.17 -67.95 22.69
C ALA A 777 44.76 -69.11 21.86
N ARG A 778 43.91 -70.13 21.54
CA ARG A 778 44.34 -71.29 20.70
C ARG A 778 44.59 -70.88 19.25
N ARG A 779 43.78 -69.97 18.73
CA ARG A 779 43.97 -69.48 17.36
C ARG A 779 45.36 -68.87 17.12
N MET A 780 45.89 -68.18 18.09
CA MET A 780 47.24 -67.57 18.02
C MET A 780 48.38 -68.50 18.43
N LYS A 781 48.08 -69.76 18.77
CA LYS A 781 49.12 -70.73 19.01
C LYS A 781 49.71 -71.30 17.68
N GLY A 782 50.98 -71.25 17.50
CA GLY A 782 51.70 -71.73 16.33
C GLY A 782 52.31 -70.62 15.48
N ILE A 783 52.44 -70.87 14.19
CA ILE A 783 53.06 -69.83 13.29
C ILE A 783 52.02 -68.80 12.97
N VAL A 784 52.26 -67.52 13.29
CA VAL A 784 51.45 -66.37 12.95
C VAL A 784 52.30 -65.53 11.99
N LEU A 785 51.74 -65.21 10.83
CA LEU A 785 52.34 -64.31 9.88
C LEU A 785 51.96 -62.89 10.27
N HIS A 786 52.91 -62.10 10.75
CA HIS A 786 52.73 -60.69 11.09
C HIS A 786 52.99 -59.78 9.88
N LEU A 787 51.98 -59.09 9.41
CA LEU A 787 52.11 -58.20 8.26
C LEU A 787 51.82 -56.75 8.67
N LEU A 788 52.39 -55.84 7.90
CA LEU A 788 52.18 -54.39 8.04
C LEU A 788 51.74 -53.81 6.69
N ALA A 789 50.63 -53.18 6.68
CA ALA A 789 50.17 -52.42 5.55
C ALA A 789 50.54 -50.94 5.71
N THR A 790 51.28 -50.39 4.74
CA THR A 790 51.75 -48.98 4.71
C THR A 790 51.47 -48.34 3.36
N ASP A 791 51.57 -47.04 3.28
CA ASP A 791 51.48 -46.33 2.02
C ASP A 791 52.66 -46.69 1.07
N GLY A 792 52.33 -46.94 -0.20
CA GLY A 792 53.28 -47.07 -1.27
C GLY A 792 53.54 -45.76 -2.01
N GLU A 793 54.60 -45.68 -2.79
CA GLU A 793 54.97 -44.47 -3.57
C GLU A 793 53.91 -44.05 -4.60
N ASP A 794 53.11 -45.00 -5.09
CA ASP A 794 52.00 -44.79 -6.00
C ASP A 794 50.68 -44.40 -5.30
N GLY A 795 50.73 -44.18 -3.98
CA GLY A 795 49.57 -43.89 -3.13
C GLY A 795 48.62 -45.08 -2.94
N LYS A 796 49.05 -46.30 -3.31
CA LYS A 796 48.37 -47.56 -3.00
C LYS A 796 48.93 -48.18 -1.74
N ILE A 797 48.13 -49.00 -1.06
CA ILE A 797 48.61 -49.73 0.12
C ILE A 797 49.48 -50.87 -0.32
N LYS A 798 50.68 -50.95 0.28
CA LYS A 798 51.62 -52.08 0.16
C LYS A 798 51.65 -52.85 1.48
N ILE A 799 51.55 -54.16 1.41
CA ILE A 799 51.65 -55.08 2.56
C ILE A 799 53.04 -55.72 2.57
N LYS A 800 53.75 -55.68 3.70
CA LYS A 800 55.07 -56.28 3.94
C LYS A 800 55.08 -57.03 5.27
N LEU A 801 56.12 -57.88 5.45
CA LEU A 801 56.33 -58.56 6.72
C LEU A 801 56.70 -57.57 7.80
N ASN A 802 56.09 -57.63 8.97
CA ASN A 802 56.35 -56.82 10.13
C ASN A 802 57.44 -57.42 10.98
N ARG A 803 58.71 -57.16 10.66
CA ARG A 803 59.90 -57.75 11.33
C ARG A 803 60.13 -57.16 12.74
N ASN A 804 59.48 -56.08 13.16
CA ASN A 804 59.76 -55.40 14.43
C ASN A 804 58.83 -55.76 15.58
N ARG A 805 57.81 -56.62 15.37
CA ARG A 805 56.84 -56.94 16.43
C ARG A 805 57.36 -57.90 17.47
N ASP A 806 58.37 -58.73 17.13
CA ASP A 806 58.99 -59.66 18.07
C ASP A 806 59.96 -59.01 19.07
N LYS A 807 60.29 -57.71 18.93
CA LYS A 807 61.13 -56.92 19.80
C LYS A 807 60.50 -56.11 20.89
N THR A 808 59.11 -56.13 20.98
CA THR A 808 58.31 -55.35 21.93
C THR A 808 57.45 -56.29 22.81
N LYS A 809 57.93 -57.42 23.25
CA LYS A 809 57.40 -58.21 24.33
C LYS A 809 58.34 -58.16 25.53
#